data_e63eeae43128879507a8e79f125c6b46
#
_entry.id   e63eeae43128879507a8e79f125c6b46
#
_cell.length_a   1.000
_cell.length_b   1.000
_cell.length_c   1.000
_cell.angle_alpha   90.00
_cell.angle_beta   90.00
_cell.angle_gamma   90.00
#
_symmetry.space_group_name_H-M   'P 1'
#
loop_
_entity.id
_entity.type
_entity.pdbx_description
1 polymer ?
#
loop_
_entity_poly.entity_id
_entity_poly.type
_entity_poly.pdbx_seq_one_letter_code
_entity_poly.pdbx_strand_id
1 'polypeptide(L)'
;MGNEPEPDKKRRVWRRVARVMVVAAVLVAALFWWVVPWLVPWPEALGRAPEAAAEILDREGKSLRRLAGEDGRSAGLVRLGEVPEALVQATLAAEDQRFFGHGGVDVRALARAVRDGVVAGRAVSGASTITQQLVKVAVPRRRTMWTKVMEVLTARRIEMTWTKERILEEYLSRISYGSMATGCGEAAWTFFAKPLRDLSPAESAFLAGLPQAPGRLNPWRNPDRAKARQRWILGRMRVLGMLDGEVVERAMGEELRLERQSSAFRAPHFVDHVLGRLAEEPVAGFRLRTTLDMAVQEECERVVREKLERLREQRVKHAAVVVLDNASGDVLAMVGSGGYELAGDGKVNGCLAARSPGSALKPFTWLLALQADASPGDMVADLPVEFVTPTGIYRPENYNRRPAGPVSLRVALANSLNLSAVRLLSRYGGAEALIEVLRRAGVTTLTKPAEAYGLGLTIGGGETTLLELTAAYGALARLGDVCVPRFSERDPEAGHVRIFDPDACWQLADILTDNDARSASFGMASALRLRFPAAVKTGTSTDYRDNWTLGYTPRCTVGVWVGNFDGAPMSGVSGVTGAAPILHDIMTWLDGRMGSEWYARPETQVELEVDPLTGKPVPGRLAGRRPVRREVFRRELAPGPLDGEGSYDAEGRVLLSRDYAAWLAGPYNWVGTAAVAVDLPGEAGAFGIVSPLPGTRLLLDPDLPGEGRRLLLRTTRPAAEVRWESATLEVRPWERGAAVMLEPGRHELRAVHEPTGAEAVTHVEVRRR
;
A
#
# COMPACT_ATOMS: atom_id res chain seq x y z
N MET A 1 -18.69 96.51 44.73
CA MET A 1 -18.24 95.57 45.78
C MET A 1 -18.35 94.19 45.20
N GLY A 2 -17.28 93.67 44.60
CA GLY A 2 -17.19 92.32 44.03
C GLY A 2 -16.59 91.42 45.07
N ASN A 3 -17.33 90.40 45.43
CA ASN A 3 -16.85 89.31 46.31
C ASN A 3 -15.97 88.37 45.46
N GLU A 4 -14.64 88.45 45.58
CA GLU A 4 -13.74 87.42 45.13
C GLU A 4 -13.91 86.19 46.06
N PRO A 5 -14.16 85.02 45.59
CA PRO A 5 -14.27 83.82 46.42
C PRO A 5 -12.91 83.48 46.98
N GLU A 6 -12.82 83.33 48.31
CA GLU A 6 -11.62 82.91 49.06
C GLU A 6 -10.86 81.70 48.42
N PRO A 7 -9.56 81.84 48.28
CA PRO A 7 -8.72 80.78 47.63
C PRO A 7 -8.76 79.43 48.36
N ASP A 8 -9.16 79.38 49.62
CA ASP A 8 -9.20 78.14 50.44
C ASP A 8 -10.43 77.27 50.16
N LYS A 9 -11.60 77.86 49.72
CA LYS A 9 -12.79 77.09 49.33
C LYS A 9 -12.57 76.34 47.98
N LYS A 10 -11.88 77.01 47.04
CA LYS A 10 -11.54 76.34 45.73
C LYS A 10 -10.56 75.17 45.93
N ARG A 11 -9.55 75.34 46.80
CA ARG A 11 -8.59 74.21 47.13
C ARG A 11 -9.28 73.06 47.84
N ARG A 12 -10.28 73.26 48.70
CA ARG A 12 -11.05 72.19 49.36
C ARG A 12 -11.96 71.47 48.36
N VAL A 13 -12.59 72.16 47.43
CA VAL A 13 -13.39 71.54 46.35
C VAL A 13 -12.50 70.69 45.43
N TRP A 14 -11.36 71.20 44.94
CA TRP A 14 -10.42 70.52 44.13
C TRP A 14 -9.86 69.29 44.85
N ARG A 15 -9.57 69.30 46.15
CA ARG A 15 -9.16 68.15 46.92
C ARG A 15 -10.27 67.12 47.08
N ARG A 16 -11.55 67.51 47.19
CA ARG A 16 -12.69 66.59 47.18
C ARG A 16 -12.88 65.96 45.80
N VAL A 17 -12.87 66.73 44.74
CA VAL A 17 -12.94 66.21 43.34
C VAL A 17 -11.79 65.24 43.06
N ALA A 18 -10.57 65.64 43.43
CA ALA A 18 -9.42 64.72 43.25
C ALA A 18 -9.56 63.40 44.04
N ARG A 19 -10.07 63.41 45.27
CA ARG A 19 -10.38 62.25 46.06
C ARG A 19 -11.46 61.36 45.39
N VAL A 20 -12.54 61.99 44.93
CA VAL A 20 -13.61 61.24 44.23
C VAL A 20 -13.09 60.66 42.93
N MET A 21 -12.27 61.39 42.17
CA MET A 21 -11.64 60.87 40.96
C MET A 21 -10.69 59.73 41.27
N VAL A 22 -9.90 59.82 42.34
CA VAL A 22 -9.02 58.71 42.76
C VAL A 22 -9.83 57.48 43.21
N VAL A 23 -10.90 57.68 44.00
CA VAL A 23 -11.78 56.57 44.43
C VAL A 23 -12.47 55.95 43.21
N ALA A 24 -13.00 56.73 42.29
CA ALA A 24 -13.61 56.25 41.06
C ALA A 24 -12.59 55.45 40.20
N ALA A 25 -11.37 55.99 40.06
CA ALA A 25 -10.31 55.30 39.35
C ALA A 25 -9.91 53.95 40.01
N VAL A 26 -9.86 53.90 41.35
CA VAL A 26 -9.61 52.65 42.12
C VAL A 26 -10.76 51.67 41.94
N LEU A 27 -12.02 52.12 41.97
CA LEU A 27 -13.20 51.27 41.75
C LEU A 27 -13.22 50.72 40.32
N VAL A 28 -12.94 51.56 39.33
CA VAL A 28 -12.82 51.12 37.93
C VAL A 28 -11.67 50.10 37.75
N ALA A 29 -10.52 50.37 38.37
CA ALA A 29 -9.40 49.47 38.36
C ALA A 29 -9.72 48.10 39.07
N ALA A 30 -10.44 48.19 40.20
CA ALA A 30 -10.90 47.00 40.92
C ALA A 30 -11.92 46.18 40.08
N LEU A 31 -12.90 46.87 39.45
CA LEU A 31 -13.86 46.26 38.55
C LEU A 31 -13.14 45.56 37.34
N PHE A 32 -12.21 46.27 36.74
CA PHE A 32 -11.43 45.72 35.62
C PHE A 32 -10.60 44.50 36.06
N TRP A 33 -10.04 44.52 37.27
CA TRP A 33 -9.17 43.43 37.75
C TRP A 33 -9.91 42.23 38.34
N TRP A 34 -11.12 42.40 38.92
CA TRP A 34 -11.83 41.35 39.63
C TRP A 34 -13.12 40.89 38.94
N VAL A 35 -13.77 41.71 38.13
CA VAL A 35 -15.06 41.42 37.52
C VAL A 35 -14.94 41.14 36.02
N VAL A 36 -14.26 42.05 35.30
CA VAL A 36 -14.12 41.94 33.82
C VAL A 36 -13.49 40.60 33.36
N PRO A 37 -12.51 39.99 34.07
CA PRO A 37 -12.00 38.70 33.70
C PRO A 37 -13.05 37.60 33.55
N TRP A 38 -14.12 37.64 34.34
CA TRP A 38 -15.22 36.67 34.29
C TRP A 38 -16.09 36.80 33.04
N LEU A 39 -16.07 37.94 32.37
CA LEU A 39 -16.80 38.19 31.13
C LEU A 39 -16.03 37.72 29.89
N VAL A 40 -14.77 37.40 30.01
CA VAL A 40 -13.95 36.83 28.91
C VAL A 40 -14.27 35.37 28.73
N PRO A 41 -14.51 34.88 27.49
CA PRO A 41 -14.77 33.44 27.27
C PRO A 41 -13.62 32.58 27.79
N TRP A 42 -13.96 31.41 28.37
CA TRP A 42 -12.96 30.45 28.79
C TRP A 42 -12.31 29.82 27.56
N PRO A 43 -10.97 29.68 27.53
CA PRO A 43 -10.29 29.01 26.44
C PRO A 43 -10.64 27.54 26.37
N GLU A 44 -11.38 27.11 25.36
CA GLU A 44 -11.83 25.72 25.21
C GLU A 44 -10.65 24.74 25.19
N ALA A 45 -9.54 25.13 24.57
CA ALA A 45 -8.32 24.32 24.50
C ALA A 45 -7.72 23.99 25.89
N LEU A 46 -7.98 24.80 26.92
CA LEU A 46 -7.54 24.56 28.29
C LEU A 46 -8.50 23.62 29.08
N GLY A 47 -9.72 23.43 28.58
CA GLY A 47 -10.68 22.48 29.12
C GLY A 47 -10.47 21.04 28.66
N ARG A 48 -9.67 20.85 27.64
CA ARG A 48 -9.32 19.56 27.08
C ARG A 48 -7.91 19.20 27.48
N ALA A 49 -7.67 17.96 27.89
CA ALA A 49 -6.30 17.48 28.06
C ALA A 49 -5.55 17.65 26.73
N PRO A 50 -4.24 18.05 26.76
CA PRO A 50 -3.44 17.98 25.56
C PRO A 50 -3.55 16.57 25.00
N GLU A 51 -3.85 16.46 23.72
CA GLU A 51 -3.93 15.16 23.06
C GLU A 51 -2.58 14.49 23.21
N ALA A 52 -2.56 13.33 23.88
CA ALA A 52 -1.37 12.52 23.95
C ALA A 52 -0.96 12.11 22.53
N ALA A 53 0.33 12.10 22.24
CA ALA A 53 0.83 11.61 20.95
C ALA A 53 0.35 10.18 20.72
N ALA A 54 -0.23 9.94 19.55
CA ALA A 54 -0.48 8.59 19.13
C ALA A 54 0.85 7.95 18.72
N GLU A 55 1.08 6.69 19.09
CA GLU A 55 2.30 5.96 18.76
C GLU A 55 1.95 4.69 18.00
N ILE A 56 2.52 4.55 16.80
CA ILE A 56 2.44 3.35 16.00
C ILE A 56 3.68 2.49 16.29
N LEU A 57 3.44 1.25 16.68
CA LEU A 57 4.48 0.31 17.09
C LEU A 57 4.54 -0.87 16.11
N ASP A 58 5.71 -1.47 15.94
CA ASP A 58 5.84 -2.77 15.29
C ASP A 58 5.28 -3.90 16.18
N ARG A 59 5.33 -5.14 15.69
CA ARG A 59 4.84 -6.31 16.42
C ARG A 59 5.60 -6.61 17.73
N GLU A 60 6.84 -6.12 17.87
CA GLU A 60 7.66 -6.25 19.06
C GLU A 60 7.47 -5.09 20.04
N GLY A 61 6.70 -4.05 19.66
CA GLY A 61 6.47 -2.86 20.47
C GLY A 61 7.52 -1.75 20.28
N LYS A 62 8.37 -1.84 19.25
CA LYS A 62 9.29 -0.77 18.86
C LYS A 62 8.57 0.34 18.12
N SER A 63 8.89 1.60 18.38
CA SER A 63 8.24 2.74 17.75
C SER A 63 8.54 2.83 16.25
N LEU A 64 7.49 2.87 15.43
CA LEU A 64 7.55 3.13 13.99
C LEU A 64 7.33 4.62 13.71
N ARG A 65 6.37 5.23 14.39
CA ARG A 65 6.04 6.64 14.26
C ARG A 65 5.32 7.15 15.50
N ARG A 66 5.70 8.36 15.92
CA ARG A 66 4.91 9.16 16.85
C ARG A 66 4.16 10.22 16.07
N LEU A 67 2.87 10.34 16.30
CA LEU A 67 1.99 11.30 15.66
C LEU A 67 1.74 12.46 16.62
N ALA A 68 2.05 13.66 16.18
CA ALA A 68 1.53 14.86 16.82
C ALA A 68 0.00 14.91 16.67
N GLY A 69 -0.74 15.41 17.68
CA GLY A 69 -2.17 15.70 17.55
C GLY A 69 -2.45 16.67 16.39
N GLU A 70 -3.73 16.89 16.06
CA GLU A 70 -4.15 17.77 14.93
C GLU A 70 -3.51 19.16 14.96
N ASP A 71 -3.15 19.68 16.12
CA ASP A 71 -2.44 20.95 16.31
C ASP A 71 -0.90 20.85 16.11
N GLY A 72 -0.36 19.76 15.64
CA GLY A 72 1.10 19.55 15.56
C GLY A 72 1.77 19.38 16.93
N ARG A 73 1.01 19.08 17.99
CA ARG A 73 1.44 19.02 19.39
C ARG A 73 1.37 17.59 19.90
N SER A 74 2.45 17.10 20.45
CA SER A 74 2.58 15.70 20.88
C SER A 74 2.97 15.58 22.34
N ALA A 75 2.15 16.08 23.27
CA ALA A 75 2.43 15.86 24.68
C ALA A 75 1.15 15.58 25.47
N GLY A 76 1.11 14.45 26.15
CA GLY A 76 0.16 14.25 27.25
C GLY A 76 0.37 15.28 28.34
N LEU A 77 -0.63 15.50 29.21
CA LEU A 77 -0.51 16.38 30.38
C LEU A 77 0.57 15.80 31.30
N VAL A 78 1.66 16.53 31.47
CA VAL A 78 2.75 16.16 32.39
C VAL A 78 2.37 16.66 33.78
N ARG A 79 2.40 15.80 34.77
CA ARG A 79 2.19 16.19 36.17
C ARG A 79 3.47 16.80 36.75
N LEU A 80 3.35 17.81 37.58
CA LEU A 80 4.50 18.53 38.13
C LEU A 80 5.45 17.61 38.90
N GLY A 81 4.91 16.58 39.58
CA GLY A 81 5.72 15.57 40.28
C GLY A 81 6.57 14.65 39.37
N GLU A 82 6.31 14.65 38.04
CA GLU A 82 7.07 13.91 37.02
C GLU A 82 8.18 14.78 36.40
N VAL A 83 8.12 16.10 36.62
CA VAL A 83 9.08 17.08 36.08
C VAL A 83 10.22 17.28 37.03
N PRO A 84 11.50 17.14 36.59
CA PRO A 84 12.65 17.43 37.45
C PRO A 84 12.56 18.84 38.04
N GLU A 85 12.85 18.97 39.34
CA GLU A 85 12.84 20.26 40.01
C GLU A 85 13.75 21.28 39.31
N ALA A 86 14.91 20.82 38.82
CA ALA A 86 15.82 21.65 38.02
C ALA A 86 15.19 22.26 36.77
N LEU A 87 14.28 21.54 36.06
CA LEU A 87 13.59 22.06 34.92
C LEU A 87 12.52 23.10 35.30
N VAL A 88 11.79 22.84 36.38
CA VAL A 88 10.83 23.79 36.95
C VAL A 88 11.53 25.10 37.30
N GLN A 89 12.59 25.01 38.09
CA GLN A 89 13.40 26.13 38.53
C GLN A 89 14.03 26.89 37.35
N ALA A 90 14.57 26.19 36.37
CA ALA A 90 15.13 26.79 35.14
C ALA A 90 14.08 27.53 34.35
N THR A 91 12.87 26.98 34.24
CA THR A 91 11.75 27.59 33.54
C THR A 91 11.31 28.90 34.26
N LEU A 92 11.17 28.87 35.57
CA LEU A 92 10.87 30.02 36.39
C LEU A 92 11.95 31.09 36.26
N ALA A 93 13.22 30.72 36.35
CA ALA A 93 14.35 31.61 36.20
C ALA A 93 14.43 32.29 34.83
N ALA A 94 14.06 31.51 33.78
CA ALA A 94 14.09 31.98 32.40
C ALA A 94 12.95 32.91 32.00
N GLU A 95 11.72 32.57 32.46
CA GLU A 95 10.49 33.15 31.92
C GLU A 95 9.72 33.98 32.93
N ASP A 96 9.67 33.61 34.23
CA ASP A 96 8.84 34.26 35.24
C ASP A 96 9.31 34.01 36.68
N GLN A 97 10.37 34.69 37.09
CA GLN A 97 11.02 34.44 38.40
C GLN A 97 10.09 34.70 39.60
N ARG A 98 9.00 35.41 39.47
CA ARG A 98 8.02 35.74 40.51
C ARG A 98 6.64 35.11 40.28
N PHE A 99 6.63 34.05 39.52
CA PHE A 99 5.40 33.36 39.13
C PHE A 99 4.44 33.08 40.28
N PHE A 100 4.95 32.61 41.42
CA PHE A 100 4.12 32.34 42.60
C PHE A 100 3.66 33.58 43.35
N GLY A 101 4.21 34.80 43.04
CA GLY A 101 3.96 36.02 43.76
C GLY A 101 2.99 37.02 43.04
N HIS A 102 2.43 36.65 41.92
CA HIS A 102 1.51 37.54 41.20
C HIS A 102 0.28 36.76 40.65
N GLY A 103 -0.77 37.46 40.31
CA GLY A 103 -2.04 36.89 39.81
C GLY A 103 -2.22 37.04 38.31
N GLY A 104 -1.28 36.49 37.48
CA GLY A 104 -1.33 36.50 36.03
C GLY A 104 -0.60 37.64 35.33
N VAL A 105 -0.34 38.74 36.04
CA VAL A 105 0.43 39.87 35.54
C VAL A 105 1.44 40.30 36.59
N ASP A 106 2.70 40.36 36.23
CA ASP A 106 3.77 40.88 37.06
C ASP A 106 3.92 42.40 36.84
N VAL A 107 3.19 43.18 37.65
CA VAL A 107 3.19 44.67 37.56
C VAL A 107 4.60 45.24 37.75
N ARG A 108 5.44 44.64 38.63
CA ARG A 108 6.82 45.10 38.84
C ARG A 108 7.72 44.80 37.63
N ALA A 109 7.54 43.66 36.96
CA ALA A 109 8.24 43.35 35.73
C ALA A 109 7.79 44.29 34.60
N LEU A 110 6.49 44.59 34.51
CA LEU A 110 5.94 45.50 33.55
C LEU A 110 6.49 46.93 33.72
N ALA A 111 6.51 47.43 34.96
CA ALA A 111 7.08 48.76 35.27
C ALA A 111 8.57 48.83 34.90
N ARG A 112 9.33 47.79 35.22
CA ARG A 112 10.73 47.68 34.82
C ARG A 112 10.90 47.65 33.31
N ALA A 113 10.11 46.86 32.58
CA ALA A 113 10.18 46.78 31.14
C ALA A 113 9.84 48.10 30.43
N VAL A 114 8.88 48.84 30.97
CA VAL A 114 8.53 50.19 30.49
C VAL A 114 9.70 51.17 30.71
N ARG A 115 10.27 51.17 31.94
CA ARG A 115 11.45 52.00 32.25
C ARG A 115 12.61 51.69 31.31
N ASP A 116 12.95 50.41 31.17
CA ASP A 116 14.10 49.97 30.36
C ASP A 116 13.88 50.25 28.87
N GLY A 117 12.62 50.16 28.41
CA GLY A 117 12.22 50.50 27.05
C GLY A 117 12.33 52.00 26.74
N VAL A 118 11.92 52.84 27.69
CA VAL A 118 12.08 54.29 27.58
C VAL A 118 13.54 54.71 27.53
N VAL A 119 14.38 54.10 28.41
CA VAL A 119 15.83 54.39 28.45
C VAL A 119 16.54 53.93 27.17
N ALA A 120 16.16 52.79 26.63
CA ALA A 120 16.84 52.18 25.46
C ALA A 120 16.25 52.65 24.11
N GLY A 121 15.15 53.40 24.07
CA GLY A 121 14.43 53.82 22.85
C GLY A 121 13.84 52.67 22.02
N ARG A 122 13.82 51.45 22.61
CA ARG A 122 13.27 50.22 21.97
C ARG A 122 12.79 49.25 23.06
N ALA A 123 11.91 48.34 22.68
CA ALA A 123 11.48 47.26 23.57
C ALA A 123 12.66 46.33 23.91
N VAL A 124 13.13 46.34 25.18
CA VAL A 124 14.36 45.65 25.61
C VAL A 124 14.07 44.38 26.39
N SER A 125 12.94 44.26 27.09
CA SER A 125 12.61 43.09 27.91
C SER A 125 11.18 42.61 27.71
N GLY A 126 10.96 41.29 27.76
CA GLY A 126 9.64 40.68 27.82
C GLY A 126 9.07 40.79 29.25
N ALA A 127 7.88 41.38 29.39
CA ALA A 127 7.14 41.44 30.65
C ALA A 127 5.97 40.43 30.69
N SER A 128 5.94 39.48 29.76
CA SER A 128 4.89 38.46 29.69
C SER A 128 5.15 37.35 30.71
N THR A 129 4.15 37.01 31.49
CA THR A 129 4.21 35.94 32.51
C THR A 129 3.98 34.57 31.88
N ILE A 130 4.30 33.45 32.58
CA ILE A 130 3.99 32.08 32.21
C ILE A 130 2.50 31.92 31.88
N THR A 131 1.60 32.51 32.72
CA THR A 131 0.15 32.45 32.49
C THR A 131 -0.26 33.14 31.19
N GLN A 132 0.32 34.30 30.86
CA GLN A 132 0.08 34.99 29.59
C GLN A 132 0.62 34.19 28.39
N GLN A 133 1.76 33.52 28.53
CA GLN A 133 2.30 32.65 27.50
C GLN A 133 1.39 31.43 27.28
N LEU A 134 0.86 30.82 28.35
CA LEU A 134 -0.12 29.74 28.27
C LEU A 134 -1.37 30.18 27.50
N VAL A 135 -1.93 31.38 27.79
CA VAL A 135 -3.07 31.94 27.03
C VAL A 135 -2.73 32.09 25.56
N LYS A 136 -1.56 32.60 25.24
CA LYS A 136 -1.11 32.78 23.85
C LYS A 136 -0.98 31.45 23.09
N VAL A 137 -0.57 30.39 23.77
CA VAL A 137 -0.48 29.04 23.19
C VAL A 137 -1.88 28.43 23.02
N ALA A 138 -2.77 28.62 24.02
CA ALA A 138 -4.12 28.05 23.99
C ALA A 138 -5.05 28.76 23.00
N VAL A 139 -4.86 30.09 22.79
CA VAL A 139 -5.70 30.92 21.91
C VAL A 139 -4.80 31.73 20.99
N PRO A 140 -4.29 31.17 19.89
CA PRO A 140 -3.47 31.91 18.94
C PRO A 140 -4.26 33.05 18.30
N ARG A 141 -3.78 34.29 18.42
CA ARG A 141 -4.42 35.50 17.86
C ARG A 141 -3.40 36.38 17.15
N ARG A 142 -3.86 37.20 16.21
CA ARG A 142 -3.01 38.26 15.60
C ARG A 142 -2.55 39.26 16.66
N ARG A 143 -1.31 39.70 16.59
CA ARG A 143 -0.71 40.66 17.55
C ARG A 143 -1.29 42.03 17.35
N THR A 144 -2.19 42.45 18.24
CA THR A 144 -2.77 43.78 18.33
C THR A 144 -2.78 44.25 19.79
N MET A 145 -2.96 45.56 20.07
CA MET A 145 -3.13 46.05 21.45
C MET A 145 -4.35 45.41 22.11
N TRP A 146 -5.45 45.25 21.37
CA TRP A 146 -6.67 44.61 21.88
C TRP A 146 -6.42 43.13 22.28
N THR A 147 -5.72 42.38 21.45
CA THR A 147 -5.38 40.99 21.80
C THR A 147 -4.48 40.90 23.04
N LYS A 148 -3.62 41.88 23.26
CA LYS A 148 -2.82 41.94 24.49
C LYS A 148 -3.66 42.20 25.74
N VAL A 149 -4.66 43.05 25.65
CA VAL A 149 -5.63 43.27 26.74
C VAL A 149 -6.41 41.98 27.04
N MET A 150 -6.94 41.35 26.02
CA MET A 150 -7.65 40.06 26.17
C MET A 150 -6.76 38.98 26.77
N GLU A 151 -5.47 38.89 26.38
CA GLU A 151 -4.48 37.98 26.98
C GLU A 151 -4.31 38.19 28.47
N VAL A 152 -4.21 39.47 28.91
CA VAL A 152 -4.11 39.87 30.33
C VAL A 152 -5.36 39.46 31.11
N LEU A 153 -6.54 39.75 30.59
CA LEU A 153 -7.83 39.43 31.24
C LEU A 153 -8.03 37.90 31.33
N THR A 154 -7.70 37.17 30.25
CA THR A 154 -7.80 35.72 30.23
C THR A 154 -6.79 35.09 31.20
N ALA A 155 -5.54 35.58 31.24
CA ALA A 155 -4.55 35.15 32.20
C ALA A 155 -5.00 35.37 33.64
N ARG A 156 -5.61 36.53 33.92
CA ARG A 156 -6.18 36.83 35.25
C ARG A 156 -7.33 35.89 35.60
N ARG A 157 -8.24 35.55 34.66
CA ARG A 157 -9.30 34.58 34.87
C ARG A 157 -8.76 33.20 35.22
N ILE A 158 -7.71 32.72 34.49
CA ILE A 158 -7.06 31.44 34.76
C ILE A 158 -6.50 31.40 36.17
N GLU A 159 -5.80 32.44 36.61
CA GLU A 159 -5.23 32.59 37.96
C GLU A 159 -6.27 32.66 39.10
N MET A 160 -7.49 33.09 38.77
CA MET A 160 -8.62 33.05 39.70
C MET A 160 -9.29 31.68 39.80
N THR A 161 -9.02 30.81 38.82
CA THR A 161 -9.71 29.51 38.67
C THR A 161 -8.80 28.34 38.96
N TRP A 162 -7.51 28.44 38.59
CA TRP A 162 -6.55 27.37 38.73
C TRP A 162 -5.45 27.66 39.74
N THR A 163 -4.89 26.62 40.34
CA THR A 163 -3.68 26.74 41.16
C THR A 163 -2.45 27.00 40.32
N LYS A 164 -1.39 27.54 40.93
CA LYS A 164 -0.11 27.81 40.26
C LYS A 164 0.53 26.53 39.68
N GLU A 165 0.43 25.45 40.44
CA GLU A 165 0.93 24.14 40.02
C GLU A 165 0.24 23.69 38.73
N ARG A 166 -1.10 23.80 38.67
CA ARG A 166 -1.86 23.45 37.48
C ARG A 166 -1.53 24.31 36.26
N ILE A 167 -1.35 25.63 36.48
CA ILE A 167 -0.94 26.54 35.41
C ILE A 167 0.43 26.14 34.85
N LEU A 168 1.37 25.76 35.73
CA LEU A 168 2.70 25.34 35.34
C LEU A 168 2.70 24.00 34.61
N GLU A 169 1.90 23.03 35.05
CA GLU A 169 1.67 21.74 34.36
C GLU A 169 1.15 21.95 32.93
N GLU A 170 0.12 22.77 32.77
CA GLU A 170 -0.46 23.11 31.48
C GLU A 170 0.53 23.86 30.56
N TYR A 171 1.33 24.77 31.15
CA TYR A 171 2.37 25.48 30.42
C TYR A 171 3.46 24.53 29.91
N LEU A 172 4.06 23.72 30.80
CA LEU A 172 5.12 22.79 30.47
C LEU A 172 4.67 21.71 29.49
N SER A 173 3.37 21.37 29.49
CA SER A 173 2.79 20.40 28.57
C SER A 173 2.49 20.97 27.17
N ARG A 174 2.36 22.30 27.03
CA ARG A 174 1.85 22.91 25.77
C ARG A 174 2.84 23.84 25.09
N ILE A 175 3.90 24.27 25.77
CA ILE A 175 4.87 25.19 25.18
C ILE A 175 5.73 24.50 24.14
N SER A 176 6.01 25.19 23.02
CA SER A 176 6.88 24.65 21.97
C SER A 176 8.35 24.87 22.30
N TYR A 177 9.13 23.81 22.20
CA TYR A 177 10.60 23.81 22.37
C TYR A 177 11.33 23.89 21.02
N GLY A 178 10.60 23.96 19.90
CA GLY A 178 11.18 23.91 18.56
C GLY A 178 11.40 22.47 18.07
N SER A 179 11.86 22.33 16.83
CA SER A 179 12.07 20.99 16.20
C SER A 179 10.82 20.08 16.26
N MET A 180 9.63 20.68 16.17
CA MET A 180 8.31 20.05 16.35
C MET A 180 8.04 19.48 17.75
N ALA A 181 8.94 19.68 18.71
CA ALA A 181 8.72 19.25 20.09
C ALA A 181 7.79 20.23 20.83
N THR A 182 6.65 19.74 21.30
CA THR A 182 5.69 20.46 22.15
C THR A 182 5.56 19.75 23.47
N GLY A 183 5.70 20.51 24.56
CA GLY A 183 5.77 19.97 25.91
C GLY A 183 7.17 19.47 26.29
N CYS A 184 7.47 19.55 27.59
CA CYS A 184 8.79 19.22 28.12
C CYS A 184 9.15 17.73 27.99
N GLY A 185 8.16 16.84 28.06
CA GLY A 185 8.37 15.40 27.89
C GLY A 185 8.86 15.05 26.48
N GLU A 186 8.21 15.61 25.44
CA GLU A 186 8.62 15.45 24.06
C GLU A 186 9.98 16.10 23.78
N ALA A 187 10.22 17.28 24.39
CA ALA A 187 11.50 17.95 24.26
C ALA A 187 12.66 17.13 24.84
N ALA A 188 12.46 16.47 25.98
CA ALA A 188 13.46 15.58 26.58
C ALA A 188 13.84 14.45 25.62
N TRP A 189 12.86 13.82 25.00
CA TRP A 189 13.09 12.78 23.99
C TRP A 189 13.72 13.32 22.69
N THR A 190 13.21 14.45 22.18
CA THR A 190 13.67 15.03 20.91
C THR A 190 15.13 15.45 20.94
N PHE A 191 15.59 15.97 22.07
CA PHE A 191 16.94 16.54 22.16
C PHE A 191 17.95 15.63 22.85
N PHE A 192 17.51 14.75 23.79
CA PHE A 192 18.40 13.96 24.63
C PHE A 192 18.12 12.45 24.59
N ALA A 193 17.04 11.99 23.93
CA ALA A 193 16.63 10.58 23.93
C ALA A 193 16.44 9.98 25.33
N LYS A 194 16.01 10.78 26.31
CA LYS A 194 15.86 10.40 27.72
C LYS A 194 14.43 10.63 28.21
N PRO A 195 13.98 9.83 29.20
CA PRO A 195 12.78 10.18 29.97
C PRO A 195 12.96 11.54 30.66
N LEU A 196 11.86 12.28 30.79
CA LEU A 196 11.87 13.60 31.40
C LEU A 196 12.52 13.63 32.78
N ARG A 197 12.26 12.61 33.61
CA ARG A 197 12.79 12.47 34.98
C ARG A 197 14.33 12.32 35.06
N ASP A 198 14.96 11.91 33.94
CA ASP A 198 16.38 11.60 33.88
C ASP A 198 17.25 12.77 33.38
N LEU A 199 16.62 13.96 33.19
CA LEU A 199 17.33 15.16 32.75
C LEU A 199 18.25 15.69 33.82
N SER A 200 19.50 15.99 33.45
CA SER A 200 20.45 16.71 34.30
C SER A 200 20.05 18.18 34.49
N PRO A 201 20.60 18.89 35.50
CA PRO A 201 20.42 20.33 35.62
C PRO A 201 20.89 21.13 34.41
N ALA A 202 21.94 20.67 33.72
CA ALA A 202 22.42 21.27 32.47
C ALA A 202 21.44 21.10 31.33
N GLU A 203 20.90 19.91 31.16
CA GLU A 203 19.88 19.58 30.14
C GLU A 203 18.56 20.31 30.44
N SER A 204 18.15 20.38 31.70
CA SER A 204 16.98 21.12 32.17
C SER A 204 17.07 22.63 31.85
N ALA A 205 18.21 23.24 32.14
CA ALA A 205 18.45 24.64 31.81
C ALA A 205 18.52 24.89 30.32
N PHE A 206 19.00 23.93 29.54
CA PHE A 206 19.02 23.99 28.10
C PHE A 206 17.59 24.00 27.53
N LEU A 207 16.76 23.03 27.93
CA LEU A 207 15.36 22.97 27.51
C LEU A 207 14.61 24.24 27.90
N ALA A 208 14.72 24.70 29.14
CA ALA A 208 14.04 25.92 29.61
C ALA A 208 14.41 27.18 28.79
N GLY A 209 15.53 27.15 28.09
CA GLY A 209 15.97 28.25 27.24
C GLY A 209 15.28 28.33 25.87
N LEU A 210 14.83 27.20 25.32
CA LEU A 210 14.36 27.10 23.93
C LEU A 210 13.02 27.83 23.66
N PRO A 211 12.02 27.79 24.57
CA PRO A 211 10.69 28.37 24.32
C PRO A 211 10.70 29.90 24.02
N GLN A 212 11.68 30.62 24.48
CA GLN A 212 11.79 32.06 24.24
C GLN A 212 11.83 32.42 22.75
N ALA A 213 12.55 31.63 21.95
CA ALA A 213 12.70 31.83 20.51
C ALA A 213 13.07 30.50 19.80
N PRO A 214 12.15 29.54 19.69
CA PRO A 214 12.46 28.17 19.27
C PRO A 214 13.19 28.07 17.92
N GLY A 215 12.86 28.93 16.97
CA GLY A 215 13.54 28.95 15.67
C GLY A 215 14.95 29.51 15.73
N ARG A 216 15.18 30.55 16.55
CA ARG A 216 16.47 31.24 16.70
C ARG A 216 17.45 30.52 17.62
N LEU A 217 16.92 29.75 18.58
CA LEU A 217 17.65 28.94 19.55
C LEU A 217 17.65 27.46 19.18
N ASN A 218 17.24 27.13 17.94
CA ASN A 218 17.29 25.76 17.43
C ASN A 218 18.74 25.24 17.51
N PRO A 219 19.05 24.21 18.31
CA PRO A 219 20.41 23.76 18.55
C PRO A 219 21.08 23.16 17.30
N TRP A 220 20.28 22.63 16.38
CA TRP A 220 20.79 22.06 15.12
C TRP A 220 21.28 23.13 14.13
N ARG A 221 20.75 24.35 14.24
CA ARG A 221 21.09 25.49 13.37
C ARG A 221 22.01 26.49 14.07
N ASN A 222 21.85 26.68 15.38
CA ASN A 222 22.52 27.71 16.15
C ASN A 222 22.99 27.16 17.52
N PRO A 223 23.90 26.16 17.57
CA PRO A 223 24.30 25.50 18.81
C PRO A 223 24.89 26.49 19.86
N ASP A 224 25.72 27.43 19.41
CA ASP A 224 26.36 28.39 20.32
C ASP A 224 25.35 29.32 21.00
N ARG A 225 24.31 29.74 20.28
CA ARG A 225 23.24 30.56 20.86
C ARG A 225 22.41 29.81 21.89
N ALA A 226 22.10 28.55 21.61
CA ALA A 226 21.37 27.69 22.55
C ALA A 226 22.21 27.47 23.81
N LYS A 227 23.52 27.19 23.68
CA LYS A 227 24.46 27.02 24.77
C LYS A 227 24.70 28.29 25.58
N ALA A 228 24.80 29.45 24.91
CA ALA A 228 24.87 30.76 25.60
C ALA A 228 23.62 31.06 26.42
N ARG A 229 22.43 30.70 25.91
CA ARG A 229 21.16 30.85 26.63
C ARG A 229 21.08 29.93 27.85
N GLN A 230 21.50 28.65 27.71
CA GLN A 230 21.62 27.69 28.82
C GLN A 230 22.50 28.26 29.95
N ARG A 231 23.72 28.73 29.63
CA ARG A 231 24.66 29.32 30.61
C ARG A 231 24.06 30.55 31.30
N TRP A 232 23.36 31.37 30.58
CA TRP A 232 22.66 32.52 31.15
C TRP A 232 21.61 32.08 32.19
N ILE A 233 20.83 31.02 31.89
CA ILE A 233 19.80 30.49 32.79
C ILE A 233 20.45 29.90 34.03
N LEU A 234 21.49 29.08 33.87
CA LEU A 234 22.24 28.50 35.01
C LEU A 234 22.79 29.62 35.94
N GLY A 235 23.40 30.66 35.34
CA GLY A 235 23.85 31.82 36.10
C GLY A 235 22.69 32.56 36.82
N ARG A 236 21.52 32.62 36.18
CA ARG A 236 20.31 33.21 36.77
C ARG A 236 19.78 32.37 37.95
N MET A 237 19.74 31.03 37.79
CA MET A 237 19.32 30.15 38.89
C MET A 237 20.22 30.28 40.11
N ARG A 238 21.54 30.44 39.92
CA ARG A 238 22.49 30.75 41.02
C ARG A 238 22.16 32.06 41.72
N VAL A 239 21.94 33.14 40.96
CA VAL A 239 21.62 34.48 41.52
C VAL A 239 20.30 34.45 42.30
N LEU A 240 19.36 33.62 41.89
CA LEU A 240 18.05 33.49 42.55
C LEU A 240 18.06 32.49 43.72
N GLY A 241 19.21 31.82 44.01
CA GLY A 241 19.31 30.82 45.04
C GLY A 241 18.53 29.55 44.79
N MET A 242 18.23 29.25 43.51
CA MET A 242 17.46 28.07 43.08
C MET A 242 18.35 26.82 42.97
N LEU A 243 19.63 26.99 42.69
CA LEU A 243 20.64 25.91 42.65
C LEU A 243 21.90 26.37 43.40
N ASP A 244 22.54 25.38 44.07
CA ASP A 244 23.82 25.60 44.74
C ASP A 244 24.92 25.90 43.72
N GLY A 245 25.88 26.73 44.14
CA GLY A 245 26.99 27.17 43.28
C GLY A 245 27.80 26.02 42.68
N GLU A 246 28.07 24.98 43.45
CA GLU A 246 28.79 23.78 42.98
C GLU A 246 28.02 22.99 41.94
N VAL A 247 26.69 22.91 42.07
CA VAL A 247 25.82 22.25 41.07
C VAL A 247 25.80 23.05 39.78
N VAL A 248 25.75 24.40 39.88
CA VAL A 248 25.78 25.28 38.70
C VAL A 248 27.12 25.14 37.96
N GLU A 249 28.26 25.14 38.67
CA GLU A 249 29.57 24.99 38.03
C GLU A 249 29.70 23.65 37.30
N ARG A 250 29.23 22.56 37.92
CA ARG A 250 29.19 21.24 37.27
C ARG A 250 28.30 21.25 36.02
N ALA A 251 27.10 21.83 36.10
CA ALA A 251 26.17 21.93 34.99
C ALA A 251 26.70 22.83 33.86
N MET A 252 27.50 23.87 34.16
CA MET A 252 28.16 24.71 33.15
C MET A 252 29.30 23.99 32.44
N GLY A 253 29.95 23.02 33.11
CA GLY A 253 31.02 22.17 32.56
C GLY A 253 30.51 20.94 31.82
N GLU A 254 29.25 20.58 32.00
CA GLU A 254 28.65 19.40 31.37
C GLU A 254 28.56 19.54 29.84
N GLU A 255 29.07 18.53 29.13
CA GLU A 255 28.92 18.45 27.70
C GLU A 255 27.55 17.86 27.31
N LEU A 256 26.68 18.69 26.70
CA LEU A 256 25.37 18.26 26.26
C LEU A 256 25.50 17.33 25.04
N ARG A 257 25.11 16.10 25.21
CA ARG A 257 25.00 15.13 24.11
C ARG A 257 23.62 15.25 23.50
N LEU A 258 23.52 16.08 22.45
CA LEU A 258 22.30 16.21 21.67
C LEU A 258 22.21 15.04 20.70
N GLU A 259 21.22 14.21 20.88
CA GLU A 259 20.90 13.14 19.93
C GLU A 259 19.84 13.64 18.96
N ARG A 260 20.22 13.75 17.70
CA ARG A 260 19.24 14.00 16.64
C ARG A 260 18.43 12.73 16.44
N GLN A 261 17.43 12.55 17.27
CA GLN A 261 16.40 11.59 16.86
C GLN A 261 15.77 12.15 15.59
N SER A 262 16.07 11.55 14.45
CA SER A 262 15.08 11.51 13.41
C SER A 262 13.84 10.97 14.10
N SER A 263 12.74 11.68 14.13
CA SER A 263 11.46 11.09 14.43
C SER A 263 11.39 9.89 13.49
N ALA A 264 11.67 8.68 14.03
CA ALA A 264 11.89 7.52 13.21
C ALA A 264 10.58 7.25 12.50
N PHE A 265 10.48 7.74 11.28
CA PHE A 265 9.40 7.39 10.40
C PHE A 265 9.85 6.12 9.68
N ARG A 266 9.75 5.01 10.41
CA ARG A 266 10.08 3.69 9.91
C ARG A 266 8.91 3.12 9.14
N ALA A 267 9.17 2.33 8.12
CA ALA A 267 8.17 1.71 7.27
C ALA A 267 7.07 2.71 6.80
N PRO A 268 7.44 3.86 6.20
CA PRO A 268 6.52 4.98 6.04
C PRO A 268 5.27 4.63 5.24
N HIS A 269 5.38 3.85 4.17
CA HIS A 269 4.22 3.44 3.37
C HIS A 269 3.24 2.56 4.15
N PHE A 270 3.75 1.66 5.00
CA PHE A 270 2.92 0.84 5.87
C PHE A 270 2.21 1.69 6.92
N VAL A 271 2.96 2.58 7.58
CA VAL A 271 2.41 3.47 8.61
C VAL A 271 1.34 4.40 8.03
N ASP A 272 1.60 5.00 6.87
CA ASP A 272 0.61 5.86 6.20
C ASP A 272 -0.65 5.09 5.81
N HIS A 273 -0.52 3.82 5.38
CA HIS A 273 -1.67 2.95 5.12
C HIS A 273 -2.47 2.66 6.39
N VAL A 274 -1.80 2.28 7.48
CA VAL A 274 -2.46 2.03 8.78
C VAL A 274 -3.19 3.28 9.26
N LEU A 275 -2.56 4.45 9.18
CA LEU A 275 -3.18 5.73 9.55
C LEU A 275 -4.39 6.08 8.69
N GLY A 276 -4.30 5.82 7.38
CA GLY A 276 -5.43 6.04 6.45
C GLY A 276 -6.66 5.19 6.82
N ARG A 277 -6.46 3.98 7.35
CA ARG A 277 -7.53 3.10 7.83
C ARG A 277 -8.15 3.57 9.15
N LEU A 278 -7.38 4.30 9.96
CA LEU A 278 -7.81 4.85 11.26
C LEU A 278 -8.43 6.25 11.17
N ALA A 279 -8.42 6.89 9.98
CA ALA A 279 -8.84 8.29 9.82
C ALA A 279 -10.29 8.60 10.24
N GLU A 280 -11.14 7.59 10.39
CA GLU A 280 -12.52 7.72 10.86
C GLU A 280 -12.67 7.57 12.39
N GLU A 281 -11.60 7.21 13.12
CA GLU A 281 -11.62 7.07 14.57
C GLU A 281 -10.82 8.20 15.25
N PRO A 282 -11.29 8.75 16.40
CA PRO A 282 -10.51 9.75 17.15
C PRO A 282 -9.23 9.12 17.70
N VAL A 283 -8.11 9.61 17.18
CA VAL A 283 -6.76 9.03 17.33
C VAL A 283 -6.00 9.60 18.55
N ALA A 284 -6.67 10.30 19.47
CA ALA A 284 -6.00 10.94 20.61
C ALA A 284 -5.47 9.93 21.63
N GLY A 285 -4.15 9.89 21.81
CA GLY A 285 -3.51 9.24 22.96
C GLY A 285 -3.42 7.72 22.93
N PHE A 286 -3.47 7.07 21.76
CA PHE A 286 -3.39 5.62 21.69
C PHE A 286 -2.00 5.11 21.30
N ARG A 287 -1.68 3.91 21.78
CA ARG A 287 -0.56 3.10 21.29
C ARG A 287 -1.16 1.97 20.47
N LEU A 288 -0.82 1.92 19.18
CA LEU A 288 -1.27 0.87 18.28
C LEU A 288 -0.12 -0.08 17.96
N ARG A 289 -0.24 -1.32 18.36
CA ARG A 289 0.66 -2.37 17.93
C ARG A 289 0.22 -2.89 16.56
N THR A 290 1.13 -2.85 15.59
CA THR A 290 0.89 -3.35 14.24
C THR A 290 1.45 -4.76 14.06
N THR A 291 1.13 -5.38 12.92
CA THR A 291 1.64 -6.70 12.54
C THR A 291 3.04 -6.65 11.94
N LEU A 292 3.54 -5.45 11.62
CA LEU A 292 4.82 -5.25 10.95
C LEU A 292 5.98 -5.88 11.74
N ASP A 293 6.80 -6.67 11.07
CA ASP A 293 8.08 -7.15 11.60
C ASP A 293 9.20 -6.26 11.05
N MET A 294 9.80 -5.46 11.95
CA MET A 294 10.78 -4.47 11.51
C MET A 294 12.02 -5.09 10.87
N ALA A 295 12.41 -6.30 11.27
CA ALA A 295 13.55 -6.99 10.65
C ALA A 295 13.22 -7.45 9.22
N VAL A 296 11.98 -7.92 8.97
CA VAL A 296 11.51 -8.26 7.61
C VAL A 296 11.41 -7.01 6.76
N GLN A 297 10.90 -5.91 7.31
CA GLN A 297 10.78 -4.63 6.61
C GLN A 297 12.15 -4.08 6.18
N GLU A 298 13.12 -4.01 7.10
CA GLU A 298 14.47 -3.50 6.84
C GLU A 298 15.19 -4.33 5.78
N GLU A 299 15.02 -5.65 5.81
CA GLU A 299 15.58 -6.54 4.78
C GLU A 299 14.93 -6.30 3.42
N CYS A 300 13.60 -6.17 3.35
CA CYS A 300 12.91 -5.85 2.10
C CYS A 300 13.38 -4.50 1.54
N GLU A 301 13.49 -3.47 2.37
CA GLU A 301 13.99 -2.15 1.95
C GLU A 301 15.46 -2.21 1.47
N ARG A 302 16.31 -3.00 2.13
CA ARG A 302 17.71 -3.21 1.73
C ARG A 302 17.80 -3.86 0.36
N VAL A 303 17.07 -4.99 0.17
CA VAL A 303 17.06 -5.74 -1.09
C VAL A 303 16.52 -4.88 -2.23
N VAL A 304 15.40 -4.17 -2.00
CA VAL A 304 14.82 -3.25 -3.00
C VAL A 304 15.85 -2.20 -3.43
N ARG A 305 16.50 -1.53 -2.49
CA ARG A 305 17.51 -0.51 -2.78
C ARG A 305 18.69 -1.06 -3.59
N GLU A 306 19.20 -2.22 -3.18
CA GLU A 306 20.34 -2.86 -3.87
C GLU A 306 19.99 -3.28 -5.31
N LYS A 307 18.80 -3.88 -5.51
CA LYS A 307 18.41 -4.32 -6.86
C LYS A 307 18.04 -3.15 -7.76
N LEU A 308 17.40 -2.12 -7.25
CA LEU A 308 17.09 -0.91 -8.05
C LEU A 308 18.34 -0.19 -8.51
N GLU A 309 19.39 -0.13 -7.69
CA GLU A 309 20.67 0.44 -8.13
C GLU A 309 21.26 -0.33 -9.32
N ARG A 310 21.15 -1.66 -9.33
CA ARG A 310 21.58 -2.50 -10.45
C ARG A 310 20.73 -2.31 -11.72
N LEU A 311 19.45 -1.92 -11.54
CA LEU A 311 18.51 -1.72 -12.64
C LEU A 311 18.40 -0.26 -13.10
N ARG A 312 19.27 0.62 -12.61
CA ARG A 312 19.21 2.06 -12.88
C ARG A 312 19.35 2.41 -14.38
N GLU A 313 20.27 1.74 -15.07
CA GLU A 313 20.48 1.94 -16.50
C GLU A 313 19.31 1.45 -17.36
N GLN A 314 18.50 0.52 -16.86
CA GLN A 314 17.28 0.00 -17.49
C GLN A 314 16.05 0.88 -17.27
N ARG A 315 16.22 2.09 -16.74
CA ARG A 315 15.15 3.06 -16.46
C ARG A 315 14.11 2.55 -15.46
N VAL A 316 14.55 1.81 -14.48
CA VAL A 316 13.70 1.34 -13.37
C VAL A 316 13.87 2.28 -12.19
N LYS A 317 12.75 2.87 -11.70
CA LYS A 317 12.76 3.84 -10.60
C LYS A 317 12.27 3.25 -9.28
N HIS A 318 11.27 2.35 -9.34
CA HIS A 318 10.56 1.88 -8.16
C HIS A 318 10.39 0.35 -8.12
N ALA A 319 10.28 -0.15 -6.90
CA ALA A 319 9.81 -1.50 -6.61
C ALA A 319 8.92 -1.45 -5.37
N ALA A 320 7.92 -2.31 -5.33
CA ALA A 320 7.06 -2.51 -4.18
C ALA A 320 7.11 -3.97 -3.73
N VAL A 321 7.01 -4.19 -2.43
CA VAL A 321 7.07 -5.52 -1.81
C VAL A 321 5.99 -5.64 -0.75
N VAL A 322 5.29 -6.77 -0.72
CA VAL A 322 4.40 -7.20 0.35
C VAL A 322 4.84 -8.56 0.83
N VAL A 323 4.96 -8.73 2.14
CA VAL A 323 5.22 -10.04 2.78
C VAL A 323 4.09 -10.35 3.73
N LEU A 324 3.48 -11.52 3.57
CA LEU A 324 2.40 -12.03 4.42
C LEU A 324 2.83 -13.27 5.18
N ASP A 325 2.46 -13.35 6.44
CA ASP A 325 2.45 -14.60 7.21
C ASP A 325 1.20 -15.39 6.84
N ASN A 326 1.38 -16.63 6.37
CA ASN A 326 0.25 -17.42 5.89
C ASN A 326 -0.63 -17.98 7.02
N ALA A 327 -0.10 -18.13 8.22
CA ALA A 327 -0.86 -18.66 9.35
C ALA A 327 -1.79 -17.60 9.96
N SER A 328 -1.32 -16.37 10.10
CA SER A 328 -2.08 -15.30 10.75
C SER A 328 -2.73 -14.31 9.79
N GLY A 329 -2.32 -14.27 8.52
CA GLY A 329 -2.69 -13.22 7.57
C GLY A 329 -2.01 -11.88 7.84
N ASP A 330 -1.05 -11.81 8.76
CA ASP A 330 -0.36 -10.59 9.14
C ASP A 330 0.51 -10.06 7.99
N VAL A 331 0.43 -8.76 7.72
CA VAL A 331 1.36 -8.07 6.84
C VAL A 331 2.65 -7.82 7.61
N LEU A 332 3.68 -8.62 7.31
CA LEU A 332 4.99 -8.53 7.98
C LEU A 332 5.85 -7.41 7.43
N ALA A 333 5.70 -7.07 6.14
CA ALA A 333 6.40 -5.96 5.50
C ALA A 333 5.57 -5.36 4.35
N MET A 334 5.71 -4.05 4.16
CA MET A 334 5.13 -3.30 3.04
C MET A 334 6.10 -2.19 2.61
N VAL A 335 6.79 -2.41 1.50
CA VAL A 335 7.66 -1.43 0.85
C VAL A 335 6.92 -0.88 -0.36
N GLY A 336 6.58 0.41 -0.36
CA GLY A 336 5.73 0.98 -1.42
C GLY A 336 6.49 1.55 -2.61
N SER A 337 7.79 1.87 -2.48
CA SER A 337 8.59 2.49 -3.55
C SER A 337 10.08 2.18 -3.39
N GLY A 338 10.91 2.69 -4.28
CA GLY A 338 12.36 2.62 -4.16
C GLY A 338 12.94 3.49 -3.02
N GLY A 339 12.12 4.34 -2.39
CA GLY A 339 12.46 5.17 -1.24
C GLY A 339 11.42 6.26 -1.04
N TYR A 340 10.89 6.37 0.17
CA TYR A 340 9.82 7.32 0.52
C TYR A 340 10.22 8.78 0.30
N GLU A 341 11.48 9.12 0.54
CA GLU A 341 12.01 10.49 0.41
C GLU A 341 12.47 10.84 -1.02
N LEU A 342 12.31 9.93 -1.99
CA LEU A 342 12.64 10.23 -3.38
C LEU A 342 11.73 11.35 -3.90
N ALA A 343 12.34 12.34 -4.54
CA ALA A 343 11.65 13.50 -5.08
C ALA A 343 10.63 13.08 -6.16
N GLY A 344 9.43 13.62 -6.08
CA GLY A 344 8.33 13.37 -7.01
C GLY A 344 7.37 12.30 -6.50
N ASP A 345 7.64 11.05 -6.76
CA ASP A 345 6.71 9.92 -6.60
C ASP A 345 7.12 8.89 -5.53
N GLY A 346 8.17 9.16 -4.73
CA GLY A 346 8.62 8.27 -3.65
C GLY A 346 7.56 7.95 -2.60
N LYS A 347 6.61 8.87 -2.36
CA LYS A 347 5.49 8.68 -1.43
C LYS A 347 4.34 7.84 -1.99
N VAL A 348 4.35 7.54 -3.28
CA VAL A 348 3.34 6.66 -3.87
C VAL A 348 3.51 5.26 -3.31
N ASN A 349 2.44 4.68 -2.79
CA ASN A 349 2.44 3.31 -2.30
C ASN A 349 2.12 2.34 -3.44
N GLY A 350 3.15 1.77 -4.07
CA GLY A 350 3.03 0.80 -5.13
C GLY A 350 2.34 -0.51 -4.72
N CYS A 351 2.26 -0.79 -3.42
CA CYS A 351 1.50 -1.94 -2.93
C CYS A 351 -0.01 -1.78 -3.10
N LEU A 352 -0.49 -0.53 -3.19
CA LEU A 352 -1.91 -0.17 -3.29
C LEU A 352 -2.27 0.40 -4.67
N ALA A 353 -1.29 0.72 -5.49
CA ALA A 353 -1.52 1.22 -6.84
C ALA A 353 -2.03 0.11 -7.74
N ALA A 354 -3.16 0.34 -8.43
CA ALA A 354 -3.68 -0.58 -9.41
C ALA A 354 -2.79 -0.60 -10.66
N ARG A 355 -2.29 -1.78 -11.02
CA ARG A 355 -1.35 -2.02 -12.13
C ARG A 355 -1.71 -3.31 -12.87
N SER A 356 -1.30 -3.40 -14.13
CA SER A 356 -1.50 -4.62 -14.91
C SER A 356 -0.61 -5.76 -14.38
N PRO A 357 -1.19 -6.86 -13.87
CA PRO A 357 -0.43 -7.96 -13.29
C PRO A 357 0.18 -8.88 -14.36
N GLY A 358 -0.16 -8.69 -15.62
CA GLY A 358 0.29 -9.56 -16.69
C GLY A 358 -0.09 -11.02 -16.43
N SER A 359 0.84 -11.92 -16.69
CA SER A 359 0.67 -13.36 -16.50
C SER A 359 0.56 -13.82 -15.05
N ALA A 360 0.65 -12.92 -14.06
CA ALA A 360 0.47 -13.30 -12.65
C ALA A 360 -0.97 -13.73 -12.32
N LEU A 361 -1.96 -13.46 -13.20
CA LEU A 361 -3.34 -13.96 -13.06
C LEU A 361 -3.54 -15.40 -13.53
N LYS A 362 -2.63 -15.96 -14.33
CA LYS A 362 -2.79 -17.31 -14.90
C LYS A 362 -3.04 -18.42 -13.89
N PRO A 363 -2.42 -18.46 -12.71
CA PRO A 363 -2.70 -19.49 -11.71
C PRO A 363 -4.20 -19.60 -11.39
N PHE A 364 -4.94 -18.49 -11.39
CA PHE A 364 -6.39 -18.52 -11.13
C PHE A 364 -7.21 -19.06 -12.30
N THR A 365 -6.72 -18.92 -13.54
CA THR A 365 -7.30 -19.60 -14.71
C THR A 365 -7.07 -21.12 -14.60
N TRP A 366 -5.88 -21.55 -14.18
CA TRP A 366 -5.61 -22.97 -13.92
C TRP A 366 -6.43 -23.51 -12.75
N LEU A 367 -6.60 -22.71 -11.71
CA LEU A 367 -7.45 -23.08 -10.57
C LEU A 367 -8.90 -23.39 -11.02
N LEU A 368 -9.47 -22.58 -11.94
CA LEU A 368 -10.79 -22.87 -12.53
C LEU A 368 -10.83 -24.25 -13.19
N ALA A 369 -9.81 -24.57 -14.00
CA ALA A 369 -9.75 -25.84 -14.70
C ALA A 369 -9.53 -27.04 -13.75
N LEU A 370 -8.58 -26.89 -12.81
CA LEU A 370 -8.22 -27.94 -11.85
C LEU A 370 -9.34 -28.21 -10.83
N GLN A 371 -10.17 -27.23 -10.51
CA GLN A 371 -11.37 -27.42 -9.67
C GLN A 371 -12.51 -28.13 -10.41
N ALA A 372 -12.52 -28.03 -11.74
CA ALA A 372 -13.54 -28.69 -12.56
C ALA A 372 -13.14 -30.17 -12.85
N ASP A 373 -12.53 -30.39 -13.96
CA ASP A 373 -12.25 -31.74 -14.48
C ASP A 373 -10.84 -31.91 -15.04
N ALA A 374 -9.99 -30.88 -14.93
CA ALA A 374 -8.66 -30.90 -15.50
C ALA A 374 -7.61 -31.46 -14.54
N SER A 375 -6.56 -32.03 -15.11
CA SER A 375 -5.37 -32.52 -14.42
C SER A 375 -4.10 -31.86 -14.99
N PRO A 376 -3.00 -31.79 -14.23
CA PRO A 376 -1.73 -31.21 -14.69
C PRO A 376 -1.17 -31.85 -15.96
N GLY A 377 -1.46 -33.15 -16.18
CA GLY A 377 -1.05 -33.91 -17.37
C GLY A 377 -1.89 -33.68 -18.60
N ASP A 378 -3.07 -33.07 -18.49
CA ASP A 378 -3.95 -32.89 -19.64
C ASP A 378 -3.34 -31.95 -20.67
N MET A 379 -3.57 -32.31 -21.94
CA MET A 379 -2.98 -31.61 -23.09
C MET A 379 -3.82 -30.43 -23.50
N VAL A 380 -3.15 -29.32 -23.77
CA VAL A 380 -3.75 -28.10 -24.34
C VAL A 380 -3.00 -27.70 -25.60
N ALA A 381 -3.75 -27.23 -26.59
CA ALA A 381 -3.18 -26.75 -27.84
C ALA A 381 -2.60 -25.34 -27.69
N ASP A 382 -1.28 -25.21 -27.70
CA ASP A 382 -0.62 -23.90 -27.80
C ASP A 382 -0.41 -23.54 -29.26
N LEU A 383 -1.51 -23.23 -29.94
CA LEU A 383 -1.60 -22.89 -31.36
C LEU A 383 -2.19 -21.49 -31.54
N PRO A 384 -1.87 -20.78 -32.65
CA PRO A 384 -2.51 -19.53 -33.00
C PRO A 384 -4.02 -19.67 -32.96
N VAL A 385 -4.69 -18.70 -32.35
CA VAL A 385 -6.13 -18.66 -32.19
C VAL A 385 -6.63 -17.21 -32.34
N GLU A 386 -7.79 -17.06 -32.94
CA GLU A 386 -8.45 -15.78 -33.07
C GLU A 386 -9.76 -15.80 -32.30
N PHE A 387 -10.00 -14.77 -31.52
CA PHE A 387 -11.24 -14.53 -30.82
C PHE A 387 -11.90 -13.26 -31.35
N VAL A 388 -13.15 -13.35 -31.68
CA VAL A 388 -13.92 -12.18 -32.05
C VAL A 388 -14.41 -11.50 -30.80
N THR A 389 -14.09 -10.23 -30.66
CA THR A 389 -14.50 -9.40 -29.53
C THR A 389 -15.33 -8.21 -30.01
N PRO A 390 -16.07 -7.53 -29.13
CA PRO A 390 -16.80 -6.31 -29.52
C PRO A 390 -15.93 -5.21 -30.15
N THR A 391 -14.63 -5.22 -29.86
CA THR A 391 -13.64 -4.23 -30.35
C THR A 391 -12.84 -4.70 -31.56
N GLY A 392 -13.10 -5.92 -32.08
CA GLY A 392 -12.37 -6.48 -33.21
C GLY A 392 -11.83 -7.90 -32.97
N ILE A 393 -10.93 -8.35 -33.83
CA ILE A 393 -10.34 -9.67 -33.72
C ILE A 393 -9.17 -9.63 -32.75
N TYR A 394 -9.29 -10.36 -31.65
CA TYR A 394 -8.22 -10.54 -30.66
C TYR A 394 -7.35 -11.75 -31.04
N ARG A 395 -6.05 -11.51 -31.28
CA ARG A 395 -5.05 -12.51 -31.61
C ARG A 395 -3.98 -12.55 -30.52
N PRO A 396 -4.13 -13.41 -29.51
CA PRO A 396 -3.08 -13.57 -28.52
C PRO A 396 -1.82 -14.18 -29.14
N GLU A 397 -0.67 -13.77 -28.62
CA GLU A 397 0.62 -14.37 -28.98
C GLU A 397 1.39 -14.76 -27.70
N ASN A 398 2.25 -15.80 -27.82
CA ASN A 398 3.22 -16.09 -26.77
C ASN A 398 4.29 -14.98 -26.73
N TYR A 399 4.93 -14.82 -25.59
CA TYR A 399 5.98 -13.79 -25.39
C TYR A 399 7.10 -13.86 -26.47
N ASN A 400 7.51 -15.07 -26.84
CA ASN A 400 8.49 -15.33 -27.87
C ASN A 400 7.90 -15.39 -29.30
N ARG A 401 6.60 -15.11 -29.47
CA ARG A 401 5.86 -15.18 -30.73
C ARG A 401 5.88 -16.57 -31.42
N ARG A 402 6.15 -17.62 -30.67
CA ARG A 402 6.22 -18.98 -31.19
C ARG A 402 5.15 -19.85 -30.54
N PRO A 403 4.32 -20.54 -31.31
CA PRO A 403 3.40 -21.54 -30.76
C PRO A 403 4.19 -22.79 -30.34
N ALA A 404 3.86 -23.31 -29.14
CA ALA A 404 4.55 -24.45 -28.59
C ALA A 404 3.95 -25.81 -29.03
N GLY A 405 2.79 -25.81 -29.67
CA GLY A 405 2.13 -27.02 -30.14
C GLY A 405 1.39 -27.76 -29.01
N PRO A 406 1.47 -29.12 -28.96
CA PRO A 406 0.86 -29.87 -27.88
C PRO A 406 1.69 -29.73 -26.59
N VAL A 407 1.09 -29.22 -25.51
CA VAL A 407 1.74 -29.05 -24.21
C VAL A 407 0.78 -29.49 -23.10
N SER A 408 1.33 -30.06 -22.00
CA SER A 408 0.51 -30.32 -20.82
C SER A 408 0.17 -29.04 -20.08
N LEU A 409 -0.89 -29.02 -19.27
CA LEU A 409 -1.26 -27.90 -18.41
C LEU A 409 -0.12 -27.51 -17.47
N ARG A 410 0.67 -28.48 -16.97
CA ARG A 410 1.90 -28.22 -16.20
C ARG A 410 2.88 -27.36 -16.98
N VAL A 411 3.27 -27.83 -18.17
CA VAL A 411 4.26 -27.15 -19.03
C VAL A 411 3.75 -25.78 -19.45
N ALA A 412 2.48 -25.66 -19.79
CA ALA A 412 1.87 -24.41 -20.22
C ALA A 412 1.89 -23.33 -19.13
N LEU A 413 1.53 -23.66 -17.88
CA LEU A 413 1.58 -22.72 -16.76
C LEU A 413 3.01 -22.39 -16.34
N ALA A 414 3.86 -23.42 -16.22
CA ALA A 414 5.25 -23.26 -15.80
C ALA A 414 6.02 -22.34 -16.75
N ASN A 415 5.79 -22.45 -18.07
CA ASN A 415 6.38 -21.58 -19.08
C ASN A 415 5.56 -20.31 -19.38
N SER A 416 4.46 -20.12 -18.66
CA SER A 416 3.63 -18.91 -18.81
C SER A 416 3.10 -18.67 -20.24
N LEU A 417 2.72 -19.75 -20.97
CA LEU A 417 2.22 -19.64 -22.33
C LEU A 417 0.90 -18.89 -22.40
N ASN A 418 0.78 -17.96 -23.35
CA ASN A 418 -0.40 -17.10 -23.50
C ASN A 418 -1.54 -17.80 -24.26
N LEU A 419 -1.21 -18.47 -25.36
CA LEU A 419 -2.19 -19.14 -26.21
C LEU A 419 -2.95 -20.22 -25.42
N SER A 420 -2.22 -21.04 -24.66
CA SER A 420 -2.79 -22.05 -23.77
C SER A 420 -3.68 -21.42 -22.69
N ALA A 421 -3.25 -20.29 -22.08
CA ALA A 421 -4.01 -19.63 -21.03
C ALA A 421 -5.35 -19.08 -21.54
N VAL A 422 -5.35 -18.43 -22.70
CA VAL A 422 -6.57 -17.86 -23.29
C VAL A 422 -7.54 -18.98 -23.72
N ARG A 423 -7.04 -20.09 -24.30
CA ARG A 423 -7.86 -21.26 -24.63
C ARG A 423 -8.46 -21.89 -23.37
N LEU A 424 -7.67 -22.05 -22.33
CA LEU A 424 -8.12 -22.62 -21.07
C LEU A 424 -9.22 -21.76 -20.44
N LEU A 425 -9.01 -20.43 -20.38
CA LEU A 425 -10.02 -19.49 -19.87
C LEU A 425 -11.31 -19.56 -20.69
N SER A 426 -11.21 -19.60 -22.03
CA SER A 426 -12.37 -19.73 -22.90
C SER A 426 -13.19 -20.99 -22.64
N ARG A 427 -12.49 -22.10 -22.30
CA ARG A 427 -13.14 -23.40 -22.01
C ARG A 427 -13.84 -23.41 -20.64
N TYR A 428 -13.27 -22.72 -19.64
CA TYR A 428 -13.73 -22.79 -18.26
C TYR A 428 -14.45 -21.50 -17.80
N GLY A 429 -15.30 -20.96 -18.61
CA GLY A 429 -16.28 -19.92 -18.24
C GLY A 429 -15.87 -18.48 -18.52
N GLY A 430 -14.75 -18.25 -19.23
CA GLY A 430 -14.37 -16.93 -19.71
C GLY A 430 -13.95 -15.95 -18.61
N ALA A 431 -14.02 -14.65 -18.96
CA ALA A 431 -13.60 -13.59 -18.04
C ALA A 431 -14.48 -13.50 -16.79
N GLU A 432 -15.77 -13.82 -16.90
CA GLU A 432 -16.70 -13.76 -15.76
C GLU A 432 -16.30 -14.75 -14.66
N ALA A 433 -16.00 -16.01 -15.03
CA ALA A 433 -15.56 -17.02 -14.08
C ALA A 433 -14.24 -16.64 -13.42
N LEU A 434 -13.30 -16.06 -14.17
CA LEU A 434 -12.02 -15.62 -13.62
C LEU A 434 -12.19 -14.44 -12.66
N ILE A 435 -13.04 -13.46 -12.98
CA ILE A 435 -13.35 -12.34 -12.07
C ILE A 435 -13.99 -12.86 -10.79
N GLU A 436 -14.89 -13.83 -10.86
CA GLU A 436 -15.54 -14.42 -9.70
C GLU A 436 -14.51 -15.13 -8.78
N VAL A 437 -13.61 -15.93 -9.34
CA VAL A 437 -12.51 -16.57 -8.58
C VAL A 437 -11.63 -15.53 -7.93
N LEU A 438 -11.21 -14.49 -8.65
CA LEU A 438 -10.36 -13.43 -8.13
C LEU A 438 -11.07 -12.63 -7.03
N ARG A 439 -12.36 -12.32 -7.18
CA ARG A 439 -13.16 -11.63 -6.16
C ARG A 439 -13.28 -12.47 -4.89
N ARG A 440 -13.54 -13.78 -5.03
CA ARG A 440 -13.57 -14.71 -3.89
C ARG A 440 -12.21 -14.83 -3.22
N ALA A 441 -11.10 -14.63 -3.96
CA ALA A 441 -9.74 -14.57 -3.41
C ALA A 441 -9.39 -13.21 -2.77
N GLY A 442 -10.31 -12.21 -2.80
CA GLY A 442 -10.10 -10.90 -2.20
C GLY A 442 -9.64 -9.79 -3.16
N VAL A 443 -9.63 -10.03 -4.48
CA VAL A 443 -9.32 -9.00 -5.48
C VAL A 443 -10.58 -8.20 -5.78
N THR A 444 -10.60 -6.92 -5.43
CA THR A 444 -11.76 -6.03 -5.54
C THR A 444 -11.61 -4.98 -6.64
N THR A 445 -10.42 -4.80 -7.17
CA THR A 445 -10.09 -3.76 -8.17
C THR A 445 -10.65 -4.01 -9.55
N LEU A 446 -11.10 -5.23 -9.86
CA LEU A 446 -11.73 -5.58 -11.15
C LEU A 446 -13.22 -5.19 -11.15
N THR A 447 -13.52 -3.92 -11.36
CA THR A 447 -14.88 -3.35 -11.23
C THR A 447 -15.68 -3.24 -12.53
N LYS A 448 -15.03 -3.43 -13.70
CA LYS A 448 -15.69 -3.36 -15.00
C LYS A 448 -16.45 -4.66 -15.30
N PRO A 449 -17.48 -4.64 -16.17
CA PRO A 449 -18.12 -5.86 -16.66
C PRO A 449 -17.14 -6.82 -17.34
N ALA A 450 -17.42 -8.12 -17.28
CA ALA A 450 -16.53 -9.17 -17.80
C ALA A 450 -16.20 -8.99 -19.29
N GLU A 451 -17.17 -8.49 -20.08
CA GLU A 451 -17.02 -8.22 -21.51
C GLU A 451 -15.96 -7.14 -21.80
N ALA A 452 -15.77 -6.19 -20.86
CA ALA A 452 -14.75 -5.15 -21.00
C ALA A 452 -13.33 -5.67 -20.83
N TYR A 453 -13.14 -6.75 -20.08
CA TYR A 453 -11.86 -7.41 -19.91
C TYR A 453 -11.61 -8.49 -20.97
N GLY A 454 -12.66 -9.23 -21.34
CA GLY A 454 -12.58 -10.34 -22.29
C GLY A 454 -11.59 -11.43 -21.87
N LEU A 455 -11.22 -12.30 -22.80
CA LEU A 455 -10.27 -13.39 -22.55
C LEU A 455 -8.83 -12.89 -22.27
N GLY A 456 -8.52 -11.64 -22.61
CA GLY A 456 -7.24 -11.01 -22.31
C GLY A 456 -6.99 -10.83 -20.82
N LEU A 457 -8.00 -10.97 -19.96
CA LEU A 457 -7.85 -10.86 -18.52
C LEU A 457 -6.80 -11.85 -17.96
N THR A 458 -6.77 -13.09 -18.43
CA THR A 458 -5.81 -14.11 -17.97
C THR A 458 -4.34 -13.74 -18.23
N ILE A 459 -4.09 -12.81 -19.14
CA ILE A 459 -2.73 -12.32 -19.45
C ILE A 459 -2.50 -10.88 -19.02
N GLY A 460 -3.38 -10.32 -18.16
CA GLY A 460 -3.22 -9.01 -17.53
C GLY A 460 -4.05 -7.89 -18.15
N GLY A 461 -5.15 -8.21 -18.83
CA GLY A 461 -6.09 -7.22 -19.38
C GLY A 461 -6.90 -6.42 -18.35
N GLY A 462 -6.60 -6.55 -17.06
CA GLY A 462 -7.16 -5.79 -15.94
C GLY A 462 -6.07 -5.30 -15.01
N GLU A 463 -6.41 -4.41 -14.08
CA GLU A 463 -5.46 -3.88 -13.10
C GLU A 463 -5.83 -4.36 -11.70
N THR A 464 -4.81 -4.75 -10.90
CA THR A 464 -4.95 -5.15 -9.50
C THR A 464 -3.90 -4.47 -8.64
N THR A 465 -4.09 -4.45 -7.32
CA THR A 465 -3.05 -4.01 -6.41
C THR A 465 -2.11 -5.16 -6.03
N LEU A 466 -0.86 -4.83 -5.69
CA LEU A 466 0.09 -5.83 -5.22
C LEU A 466 -0.39 -6.51 -3.93
N LEU A 467 -0.99 -5.76 -3.03
CA LEU A 467 -1.54 -6.27 -1.77
C LEU A 467 -2.64 -7.30 -2.02
N GLU A 468 -3.65 -6.97 -2.84
CA GLU A 468 -4.76 -7.89 -3.16
C GLU A 468 -4.25 -9.16 -3.83
N LEU A 469 -3.36 -9.03 -4.82
CA LEU A 469 -2.85 -10.18 -5.54
C LEU A 469 -1.95 -11.06 -4.65
N THR A 470 -1.15 -10.45 -3.75
CA THR A 470 -0.35 -11.21 -2.78
C THR A 470 -1.26 -11.95 -1.79
N ALA A 471 -2.34 -11.34 -1.34
CA ALA A 471 -3.33 -12.00 -0.47
C ALA A 471 -4.03 -13.17 -1.18
N ALA A 472 -4.37 -12.99 -2.46
CA ALA A 472 -4.94 -14.06 -3.28
C ALA A 472 -3.97 -15.25 -3.46
N TYR A 473 -2.68 -14.99 -3.65
CA TYR A 473 -1.65 -16.05 -3.64
C TYR A 473 -1.49 -16.69 -2.25
N GLY A 474 -1.68 -15.91 -1.18
CA GLY A 474 -1.77 -16.44 0.18
C GLY A 474 -2.91 -17.44 0.35
N ALA A 475 -4.03 -17.27 -0.34
CA ALA A 475 -5.10 -18.28 -0.35
C ALA A 475 -4.66 -19.57 -1.04
N LEU A 476 -3.89 -19.50 -2.14
CA LEU A 476 -3.29 -20.68 -2.76
C LEU A 476 -2.29 -21.37 -1.83
N ALA A 477 -1.47 -20.58 -1.12
CA ALA A 477 -0.51 -21.07 -0.14
C ALA A 477 -1.18 -21.78 1.04
N ARG A 478 -2.38 -21.39 1.41
CA ARG A 478 -3.19 -22.05 2.45
C ARG A 478 -4.12 -23.13 1.91
N LEU A 479 -3.79 -23.64 0.71
CA LEU A 479 -4.56 -24.70 0.03
C LEU A 479 -6.06 -24.38 -0.06
N GLY A 480 -6.38 -23.13 -0.39
CA GLY A 480 -7.74 -22.67 -0.67
C GLY A 480 -8.43 -21.91 0.46
N ASP A 481 -7.76 -21.68 1.58
CA ASP A 481 -8.30 -20.87 2.67
C ASP A 481 -7.99 -19.39 2.43
N VAL A 482 -9.03 -18.59 2.26
CA VAL A 482 -8.94 -17.14 2.11
C VAL A 482 -8.88 -16.48 3.48
N CYS A 483 -8.02 -15.50 3.63
CA CYS A 483 -7.83 -14.70 4.82
C CYS A 483 -7.61 -13.24 4.44
N VAL A 484 -8.25 -12.32 5.15
CA VAL A 484 -8.06 -10.89 4.96
C VAL A 484 -6.73 -10.45 5.59
N PRO A 485 -5.89 -9.69 4.86
CA PRO A 485 -4.64 -9.19 5.43
C PRO A 485 -4.87 -8.32 6.66
N ARG A 486 -4.06 -8.57 7.72
CA ARG A 486 -4.10 -7.84 8.98
C ARG A 486 -2.93 -6.88 9.08
N PHE A 487 -3.17 -5.71 9.63
CA PHE A 487 -2.19 -4.64 9.78
C PHE A 487 -1.92 -4.26 11.24
N SER A 488 -2.84 -4.60 12.14
CA SER A 488 -2.75 -4.24 13.56
C SER A 488 -3.48 -5.22 14.45
N GLU A 489 -3.24 -5.11 15.77
CA GLU A 489 -3.98 -5.85 16.80
C GLU A 489 -5.49 -5.54 16.85
N ARG A 490 -5.92 -4.43 16.25
CA ARG A 490 -7.35 -4.06 16.13
C ARG A 490 -8.06 -4.76 14.99
N ASP A 491 -7.33 -5.23 14.00
CA ASP A 491 -7.93 -6.03 12.94
C ASP A 491 -8.43 -7.36 13.52
N PRO A 492 -9.59 -7.86 13.06
CA PRO A 492 -10.10 -9.15 13.52
C PRO A 492 -9.05 -10.25 13.40
N GLU A 493 -9.06 -11.21 14.31
CA GLU A 493 -8.26 -12.42 14.10
C GLU A 493 -8.64 -13.06 12.77
N ALA A 494 -7.62 -13.59 12.08
CA ALA A 494 -7.79 -14.12 10.74
C ALA A 494 -8.81 -15.27 10.73
N GLY A 495 -10.01 -14.97 10.27
CA GLY A 495 -10.98 -16.00 9.91
C GLY A 495 -10.52 -16.67 8.61
N HIS A 496 -10.05 -17.92 8.69
CA HIS A 496 -9.76 -18.71 7.51
C HIS A 496 -11.07 -19.31 6.97
N VAL A 497 -11.42 -18.91 5.75
CA VAL A 497 -12.62 -19.43 5.09
C VAL A 497 -12.21 -20.27 3.88
N ARG A 498 -12.56 -21.57 3.90
CA ARG A 498 -12.34 -22.45 2.78
C ARG A 498 -13.18 -22.04 1.59
N ILE A 499 -12.52 -21.54 0.55
CA ILE A 499 -13.15 -21.03 -0.68
C ILE A 499 -12.82 -21.89 -1.87
N PHE A 500 -11.59 -22.41 -1.95
CA PHE A 500 -11.11 -23.20 -3.08
C PHE A 500 -10.84 -24.64 -2.66
N ASP A 501 -10.87 -25.52 -3.64
CA ASP A 501 -10.55 -26.94 -3.46
C ASP A 501 -9.07 -27.11 -3.10
N PRO A 502 -8.74 -27.75 -1.96
CA PRO A 502 -7.38 -27.95 -1.52
C PRO A 502 -6.55 -28.81 -2.48
N ASP A 503 -7.15 -29.79 -3.14
CA ASP A 503 -6.47 -30.65 -4.10
C ASP A 503 -6.05 -29.88 -5.35
N ALA A 504 -6.91 -28.99 -5.87
CA ALA A 504 -6.58 -28.12 -6.98
C ALA A 504 -5.47 -27.12 -6.61
N CYS A 505 -5.53 -26.55 -5.40
CA CYS A 505 -4.49 -25.65 -4.89
C CYS A 505 -3.16 -26.37 -4.70
N TRP A 506 -3.18 -27.62 -4.23
CA TRP A 506 -1.98 -28.44 -4.09
C TRP A 506 -1.37 -28.76 -5.46
N GLN A 507 -2.17 -29.17 -6.46
CA GLN A 507 -1.69 -29.42 -7.83
C GLN A 507 -1.11 -28.13 -8.44
N LEU A 508 -1.72 -26.99 -8.18
CA LEU A 508 -1.21 -25.70 -8.62
C LEU A 508 0.14 -25.34 -7.97
N ALA A 509 0.29 -25.59 -6.67
CA ALA A 509 1.56 -25.43 -5.96
C ALA A 509 2.64 -26.35 -6.52
N ASP A 510 2.31 -27.59 -6.83
CA ASP A 510 3.20 -28.58 -7.43
C ASP A 510 3.67 -28.13 -8.82
N ILE A 511 2.77 -27.62 -9.68
CA ILE A 511 3.14 -27.05 -10.99
C ILE A 511 4.06 -25.83 -10.83
N LEU A 512 3.72 -24.91 -9.93
CA LEU A 512 4.46 -23.66 -9.74
C LEU A 512 5.80 -23.82 -9.02
N THR A 513 6.08 -25.00 -8.46
CA THR A 513 7.38 -25.34 -7.85
C THR A 513 8.32 -26.05 -8.82
N ASP A 514 7.80 -26.59 -9.93
CA ASP A 514 8.52 -27.42 -10.90
C ASP A 514 9.51 -26.58 -11.74
N ASN A 515 10.79 -26.59 -11.32
CA ASN A 515 11.86 -25.89 -12.01
C ASN A 515 12.21 -26.48 -13.37
N ASP A 516 12.02 -27.79 -13.55
CA ASP A 516 12.32 -28.49 -14.81
C ASP A 516 11.26 -28.14 -15.86
N ALA A 517 9.99 -28.14 -15.47
CA ALA A 517 8.90 -27.76 -16.35
C ALA A 517 9.02 -26.33 -16.88
N ARG A 518 9.55 -25.38 -16.06
CA ARG A 518 9.69 -23.97 -16.46
C ARG A 518 11.00 -23.65 -17.23
N SER A 519 11.91 -24.60 -17.31
CA SER A 519 13.28 -24.37 -17.84
C SER A 519 13.31 -23.88 -19.29
N ALA A 520 12.33 -24.25 -20.11
CA ALA A 520 12.27 -23.86 -21.52
C ALA A 520 12.11 -22.34 -21.72
N SER A 521 11.33 -21.66 -20.85
CA SER A 521 11.12 -20.22 -20.94
C SER A 521 12.07 -19.41 -20.07
N PHE A 522 12.51 -19.96 -18.92
CA PHE A 522 13.23 -19.18 -17.91
C PHE A 522 14.68 -19.65 -17.68
N GLY A 523 15.08 -20.77 -18.29
CA GLY A 523 16.40 -21.35 -18.14
C GLY A 523 16.63 -22.04 -16.79
N MET A 524 17.70 -22.83 -16.72
CA MET A 524 18.04 -23.60 -15.51
C MET A 524 18.68 -22.74 -14.40
N ALA A 525 19.29 -21.61 -14.74
CA ALA A 525 19.95 -20.68 -13.81
C ALA A 525 19.09 -19.42 -13.52
N SER A 526 17.77 -19.59 -13.47
CA SER A 526 16.84 -18.50 -13.24
C SER A 526 16.78 -18.08 -11.76
N ALA A 527 16.53 -16.80 -11.50
CA ALA A 527 16.20 -16.28 -10.16
C ALA A 527 14.92 -16.90 -9.57
N LEU A 528 14.12 -17.60 -10.38
CA LEU A 528 12.94 -18.35 -9.92
C LEU A 528 13.30 -19.69 -9.26
N ARG A 529 14.55 -20.13 -9.35
CA ARG A 529 15.03 -21.38 -8.74
C ARG A 529 15.59 -21.10 -7.36
N LEU A 530 14.80 -21.35 -6.34
CA LEU A 530 15.20 -21.29 -4.94
C LEU A 530 15.87 -22.61 -4.50
N ARG A 531 16.62 -22.58 -3.40
CA ARG A 531 17.28 -23.77 -2.84
C ARG A 531 16.33 -24.68 -2.05
N PHE A 532 15.13 -24.21 -1.81
CA PHE A 532 14.03 -24.88 -1.12
C PHE A 532 12.78 -24.85 -2.02
N PRO A 533 11.80 -25.72 -1.80
CA PRO A 533 10.56 -25.72 -2.57
C PRO A 533 9.78 -24.43 -2.36
N ALA A 534 9.42 -23.76 -3.45
CA ALA A 534 8.58 -22.59 -3.44
C ALA A 534 7.79 -22.48 -4.75
N ALA A 535 6.51 -22.19 -4.65
CA ALA A 535 5.68 -21.88 -5.80
C ALA A 535 5.95 -20.45 -6.25
N VAL A 536 6.31 -20.25 -7.52
CA VAL A 536 6.67 -18.91 -8.03
C VAL A 536 6.04 -18.67 -9.40
N LYS A 537 5.49 -17.45 -9.59
CA LYS A 537 4.92 -17.00 -10.86
C LYS A 537 5.33 -15.58 -11.18
N THR A 538 5.74 -15.37 -12.43
CA THR A 538 6.07 -14.06 -12.99
C THR A 538 4.88 -13.45 -13.73
N GLY A 539 4.83 -12.12 -13.79
CA GLY A 539 3.99 -11.32 -14.67
C GLY A 539 4.81 -10.24 -15.34
N THR A 540 4.47 -9.93 -16.58
CA THR A 540 5.06 -8.81 -17.33
C THR A 540 3.92 -8.18 -18.12
N SER A 541 3.68 -6.88 -17.94
CA SER A 541 2.67 -6.18 -18.72
C SER A 541 3.19 -5.81 -20.11
N THR A 542 2.28 -5.39 -20.98
CA THR A 542 2.61 -4.90 -22.32
C THR A 542 3.64 -3.76 -22.20
N ASP A 543 4.60 -3.74 -23.12
CA ASP A 543 5.67 -2.74 -23.22
C ASP A 543 6.59 -2.66 -21.99
N TYR A 544 6.67 -3.72 -21.18
CA TYR A 544 7.56 -3.77 -19.98
C TYR A 544 7.31 -2.64 -18.98
N ARG A 545 6.06 -2.22 -18.79
CA ARG A 545 5.71 -1.15 -17.84
C ARG A 545 5.65 -1.64 -16.40
N ASP A 546 5.11 -2.85 -16.22
CA ASP A 546 4.93 -3.49 -14.91
C ASP A 546 5.54 -4.88 -14.93
N ASN A 547 6.39 -5.18 -13.97
CA ASN A 547 6.97 -6.49 -13.75
C ASN A 547 6.55 -7.01 -12.39
N TRP A 548 6.06 -8.22 -12.36
CA TRP A 548 5.57 -8.89 -11.17
C TRP A 548 6.29 -10.20 -10.95
N THR A 549 6.49 -10.53 -9.70
CA THR A 549 6.80 -11.90 -9.29
C THR A 549 6.15 -12.15 -7.93
N LEU A 550 5.33 -13.19 -7.87
CA LEU A 550 4.72 -13.65 -6.63
C LEU A 550 5.23 -15.04 -6.32
N GLY A 551 5.49 -15.29 -5.06
CA GLY A 551 5.95 -16.60 -4.61
C GLY A 551 5.46 -16.90 -3.21
N TYR A 552 5.30 -18.19 -2.92
CA TYR A 552 4.89 -18.65 -1.61
C TYR A 552 5.52 -19.96 -1.20
N THR A 553 5.61 -20.14 0.10
CA THR A 553 5.81 -21.42 0.79
C THR A 553 4.58 -21.66 1.69
N PRO A 554 4.44 -22.77 2.37
CA PRO A 554 3.38 -22.92 3.38
C PRO A 554 3.38 -21.86 4.46
N ARG A 555 4.53 -21.23 4.76
CA ARG A 555 4.69 -20.27 5.84
C ARG A 555 4.47 -18.83 5.45
N CYS A 556 4.92 -18.41 4.29
CA CYS A 556 4.84 -17.01 3.87
C CYS A 556 4.50 -16.86 2.39
N THR A 557 3.93 -15.72 2.05
CA THR A 557 3.67 -15.29 0.67
C THR A 557 4.34 -13.94 0.44
N VAL A 558 5.08 -13.82 -0.66
CA VAL A 558 5.81 -12.62 -1.05
C VAL A 558 5.33 -12.16 -2.42
N GLY A 559 4.91 -10.92 -2.51
CA GLY A 559 4.61 -10.24 -3.76
C GLY A 559 5.62 -9.13 -4.04
N VAL A 560 6.10 -9.05 -5.28
CA VAL A 560 7.03 -8.01 -5.75
C VAL A 560 6.52 -7.42 -7.05
N TRP A 561 6.46 -6.09 -7.09
CA TRP A 561 6.26 -5.30 -8.30
C TRP A 561 7.48 -4.42 -8.56
N VAL A 562 7.83 -4.24 -9.85
CA VAL A 562 8.91 -3.35 -10.31
C VAL A 562 8.40 -2.56 -11.51
N GLY A 563 8.62 -1.24 -11.51
CA GLY A 563 8.15 -0.37 -12.58
C GLY A 563 8.36 1.12 -12.32
N ASN A 564 7.64 1.93 -13.09
CA ASN A 564 7.62 3.38 -12.97
C ASN A 564 6.19 3.86 -12.69
N PHE A 565 6.00 4.74 -11.70
CA PHE A 565 4.65 5.22 -11.35
C PHE A 565 4.02 6.09 -12.44
N ASP A 566 4.84 6.74 -13.24
CA ASP A 566 4.41 7.50 -14.43
C ASP A 566 4.02 6.60 -15.63
N GLY A 567 4.12 5.27 -15.50
CA GLY A 567 3.82 4.31 -16.55
C GLY A 567 4.86 4.27 -17.68
N ALA A 568 6.02 4.91 -17.52
CA ALA A 568 7.09 4.85 -18.50
C ALA A 568 7.63 3.42 -18.63
N PRO A 569 7.87 2.93 -19.88
CA PRO A 569 8.39 1.59 -20.11
C PRO A 569 9.83 1.43 -19.60
N MET A 570 10.13 0.26 -19.06
CA MET A 570 11.48 -0.14 -18.68
C MET A 570 12.22 -0.72 -19.90
N SER A 571 13.54 -0.61 -19.92
CA SER A 571 14.36 -1.06 -21.05
C SER A 571 14.75 -2.53 -20.89
N GLY A 572 13.97 -3.45 -21.53
CA GLY A 572 14.28 -4.88 -21.58
C GLY A 572 14.20 -5.61 -20.26
N VAL A 573 13.46 -5.09 -19.28
CA VAL A 573 13.28 -5.70 -17.96
C VAL A 573 11.95 -6.44 -17.91
N SER A 574 12.00 -7.74 -17.65
CA SER A 574 10.81 -8.61 -17.48
C SER A 574 10.62 -9.01 -16.02
N GLY A 575 9.51 -9.67 -15.71
CA GLY A 575 9.27 -10.19 -14.36
C GLY A 575 10.43 -11.05 -13.82
N VAL A 576 11.11 -11.82 -14.69
CA VAL A 576 12.24 -12.68 -14.28
C VAL A 576 13.55 -11.91 -14.06
N THR A 577 13.75 -10.77 -14.73
CA THR A 577 14.99 -9.98 -14.60
C THR A 577 14.83 -8.80 -13.65
N GLY A 578 13.62 -8.30 -13.45
CA GLY A 578 13.30 -7.18 -12.53
C GLY A 578 12.84 -7.64 -11.16
N ALA A 579 11.63 -8.19 -11.06
CA ALA A 579 10.99 -8.53 -9.79
C ALA A 579 11.51 -9.84 -9.17
N ALA A 580 11.85 -10.85 -9.97
CA ALA A 580 12.28 -12.16 -9.46
C ALA A 580 13.57 -12.11 -8.62
N PRO A 581 14.62 -11.34 -8.96
CA PRO A 581 15.80 -11.25 -8.10
C PRO A 581 15.53 -10.63 -6.72
N ILE A 582 14.52 -9.75 -6.62
CA ILE A 582 14.09 -9.17 -5.33
C ILE A 582 13.38 -10.25 -4.53
N LEU A 583 12.40 -10.93 -5.14
CA LEU A 583 11.67 -12.03 -4.50
C LEU A 583 12.62 -13.14 -4.04
N HIS A 584 13.58 -13.55 -4.87
CA HIS A 584 14.57 -14.60 -4.57
C HIS A 584 15.35 -14.31 -3.28
N ASP A 585 15.90 -13.10 -3.17
CA ASP A 585 16.72 -12.72 -2.01
C ASP A 585 15.86 -12.62 -0.74
N ILE A 586 14.65 -12.03 -0.84
CA ILE A 586 13.72 -11.91 0.28
C ILE A 586 13.26 -13.30 0.74
N MET A 587 12.81 -14.17 -0.16
CA MET A 587 12.36 -15.53 0.21
C MET A 587 13.51 -16.37 0.76
N THR A 588 14.73 -16.23 0.25
CA THR A 588 15.91 -16.91 0.79
C THR A 588 16.22 -16.47 2.21
N TRP A 589 16.10 -15.19 2.50
CA TRP A 589 16.30 -14.66 3.85
C TRP A 589 15.19 -15.12 4.80
N LEU A 590 13.93 -15.12 4.33
CA LEU A 590 12.78 -15.60 5.12
C LEU A 590 12.89 -17.10 5.43
N ASP A 591 13.35 -17.92 4.48
CA ASP A 591 13.58 -19.35 4.68
C ASP A 591 14.61 -19.59 5.80
N GLY A 592 15.72 -18.84 5.80
CA GLY A 592 16.71 -18.91 6.86
C GLY A 592 16.19 -18.53 8.24
N ARG A 593 15.11 -17.71 8.33
CA ARG A 593 14.52 -17.23 9.58
C ARG A 593 13.33 -18.07 10.06
N MET A 594 12.46 -18.48 9.12
CA MET A 594 11.17 -19.13 9.42
C MET A 594 11.23 -20.63 9.16
N GLY A 595 12.18 -21.09 8.33
CA GLY A 595 12.21 -22.43 7.76
C GLY A 595 11.11 -22.59 6.70
N SER A 596 11.26 -23.58 5.83
CA SER A 596 10.25 -23.97 4.88
C SER A 596 10.05 -25.48 4.88
N GLU A 597 8.88 -25.90 5.33
CA GLU A 597 8.39 -27.25 5.04
C GLU A 597 7.49 -27.16 3.82
N TRP A 598 7.59 -28.16 2.93
CA TRP A 598 6.71 -28.23 1.77
C TRP A 598 5.49 -29.09 2.06
N TYR A 599 4.44 -28.92 1.27
CA TYR A 599 3.21 -29.68 1.41
C TYR A 599 3.47 -31.19 1.18
N ALA A 600 2.97 -32.02 2.07
CA ALA A 600 2.87 -33.45 1.80
C ALA A 600 1.90 -33.70 0.64
N ARG A 601 2.15 -34.72 -0.16
CA ARG A 601 1.21 -35.13 -1.21
C ARG A 601 -0.06 -35.71 -0.56
N PRO A 602 -1.25 -35.18 -0.87
CA PRO A 602 -2.51 -35.73 -0.36
C PRO A 602 -2.74 -37.15 -0.82
N GLU A 603 -3.45 -37.93 -0.02
CA GLU A 603 -3.82 -39.32 -0.40
C GLU A 603 -4.78 -39.37 -1.59
N THR A 604 -5.49 -38.30 -1.86
CA THR A 604 -6.33 -38.12 -3.04
C THR A 604 -5.56 -37.99 -4.34
N GLN A 605 -4.23 -37.76 -4.28
CA GLN A 605 -3.35 -37.59 -5.42
C GLN A 605 -2.57 -38.85 -5.68
N VAL A 606 -2.50 -39.25 -6.97
CA VAL A 606 -1.70 -40.36 -7.45
C VAL A 606 -0.68 -39.90 -8.49
N GLU A 607 0.49 -40.49 -8.50
CA GLU A 607 1.53 -40.21 -9.48
C GLU A 607 1.58 -41.36 -10.49
N LEU A 608 1.54 -41.03 -11.77
CA LEU A 608 1.58 -41.98 -12.88
C LEU A 608 2.69 -41.60 -13.87
N GLU A 609 3.24 -42.62 -14.55
CA GLU A 609 4.12 -42.41 -15.70
C GLU A 609 3.27 -42.27 -16.97
N VAL A 610 3.34 -41.12 -17.62
CA VAL A 610 2.55 -40.79 -18.81
C VAL A 610 3.45 -40.30 -19.94
N ASP A 611 3.00 -40.49 -21.18
CA ASP A 611 3.65 -39.87 -22.35
C ASP A 611 3.45 -38.35 -22.30
N PRO A 612 4.53 -37.53 -22.40
CA PRO A 612 4.45 -36.06 -22.35
C PRO A 612 3.60 -35.44 -23.47
N LEU A 613 3.31 -36.14 -24.55
CA LEU A 613 2.51 -35.64 -25.66
C LEU A 613 1.03 -36.06 -25.60
N THR A 614 0.67 -37.01 -24.75
CA THR A 614 -0.73 -37.45 -24.63
C THR A 614 -1.31 -37.24 -23.23
N GLY A 615 -0.44 -37.09 -22.21
CA GLY A 615 -0.85 -37.07 -20.80
C GLY A 615 -1.40 -38.41 -20.28
N LYS A 616 -1.24 -39.51 -21.03
CA LYS A 616 -1.80 -40.82 -20.73
C LYS A 616 -0.72 -41.86 -20.59
N PRO A 617 -0.97 -42.98 -19.89
CA PRO A 617 -0.05 -44.08 -19.80
C PRO A 617 0.36 -44.63 -21.19
N VAL A 618 1.64 -44.97 -21.34
CA VAL A 618 2.16 -45.53 -22.60
C VAL A 618 1.68 -46.95 -22.73
N PRO A 619 1.03 -47.33 -23.83
CA PRO A 619 0.63 -48.75 -24.07
C PRO A 619 1.81 -49.73 -24.00
N GLY A 620 1.59 -50.93 -23.49
CA GLY A 620 2.63 -51.94 -23.34
C GLY A 620 3.40 -52.22 -24.62
N ARG A 621 2.74 -52.19 -25.81
CA ARG A 621 3.37 -52.35 -27.15
C ARG A 621 4.39 -51.23 -27.47
N LEU A 622 4.33 -50.10 -26.81
CA LEU A 622 5.21 -48.95 -27.01
C LEU A 622 6.16 -48.69 -25.82
N ALA A 623 6.13 -49.56 -24.80
CA ALA A 623 7.00 -49.47 -23.64
C ALA A 623 8.48 -49.43 -24.05
N GLY A 624 9.24 -48.51 -23.49
CA GLY A 624 10.66 -48.30 -23.84
C GLY A 624 10.89 -47.61 -25.20
N ARG A 625 9.85 -47.41 -26.02
CA ARG A 625 9.93 -46.70 -27.32
C ARG A 625 9.43 -45.28 -27.26
N ARG A 626 8.62 -44.97 -26.25
CA ARG A 626 8.08 -43.60 -25.98
C ARG A 626 8.69 -43.03 -24.72
N PRO A 627 8.96 -41.76 -24.69
CA PRO A 627 9.36 -41.06 -23.45
C PRO A 627 8.22 -41.12 -22.42
N VAL A 628 8.57 -41.19 -21.15
CA VAL A 628 7.61 -41.10 -20.05
C VAL A 628 8.01 -39.98 -19.12
N ARG A 629 7.01 -39.36 -18.53
CA ARG A 629 7.15 -38.34 -17.48
C ARG A 629 6.24 -38.72 -16.31
N ARG A 630 6.72 -38.49 -15.08
CA ARG A 630 5.88 -38.60 -13.90
C ARG A 630 4.95 -37.38 -13.83
N GLU A 631 3.66 -37.64 -13.60
CA GLU A 631 2.65 -36.65 -13.50
C GLU A 631 1.65 -36.99 -12.40
N VAL A 632 1.09 -35.94 -11.74
CA VAL A 632 0.14 -36.11 -10.65
C VAL A 632 -1.29 -35.90 -11.13
N PHE A 633 -2.17 -36.74 -10.62
CA PHE A 633 -3.60 -36.73 -10.94
C PHE A 633 -4.40 -36.89 -9.65
N ARG A 634 -5.59 -36.30 -9.61
CA ARG A 634 -6.58 -36.74 -8.63
C ARG A 634 -6.91 -38.21 -8.93
N ARG A 635 -7.00 -39.02 -7.91
CA ARG A 635 -7.26 -40.46 -8.06
C ARG A 635 -8.50 -40.75 -8.92
N GLU A 636 -9.54 -39.93 -8.79
CA GLU A 636 -10.79 -40.05 -9.55
C GLU A 636 -10.70 -39.61 -11.02
N LEU A 637 -9.73 -38.77 -11.36
CA LEU A 637 -9.46 -38.27 -12.73
C LEU A 637 -8.23 -38.94 -13.37
N ALA A 638 -7.59 -39.84 -12.66
CA ALA A 638 -6.37 -40.48 -13.13
C ALA A 638 -6.68 -41.39 -14.36
N PRO A 639 -5.91 -41.25 -15.46
CA PRO A 639 -6.12 -42.09 -16.62
C PRO A 639 -5.85 -43.56 -16.30
N GLY A 640 -6.72 -44.44 -16.80
CA GLY A 640 -6.57 -45.87 -16.68
C GLY A 640 -5.43 -46.41 -17.57
N PRO A 641 -4.93 -47.62 -17.29
CA PRO A 641 -3.81 -48.22 -18.04
C PRO A 641 -4.04 -48.32 -19.56
N LEU A 642 -5.30 -48.42 -19.99
CA LEU A 642 -5.68 -48.59 -21.40
C LEU A 642 -6.08 -47.26 -22.09
N ASP A 643 -6.18 -46.14 -21.36
CA ASP A 643 -6.65 -44.89 -21.93
C ASP A 643 -5.68 -44.30 -22.98
N GLY A 644 -4.44 -44.75 -22.98
CA GLY A 644 -3.44 -44.40 -23.98
C GLY A 644 -3.53 -45.15 -25.28
N GLU A 645 -4.24 -46.31 -25.36
CA GLU A 645 -4.22 -47.20 -26.55
C GLU A 645 -4.67 -46.49 -27.85
N GLY A 646 -5.74 -45.69 -27.79
CA GLY A 646 -6.27 -44.94 -28.93
C GLY A 646 -5.49 -43.67 -29.28
N SER A 647 -4.41 -43.37 -28.58
CA SER A 647 -3.62 -42.13 -28.79
C SER A 647 -2.50 -42.30 -29.82
N TYR A 648 -2.31 -43.51 -30.39
CA TYR A 648 -1.20 -43.81 -31.28
C TYR A 648 -1.66 -44.61 -32.50
N ASP A 649 -0.99 -44.36 -33.65
CA ASP A 649 -1.14 -45.18 -34.84
C ASP A 649 -0.37 -46.50 -34.73
N ALA A 650 -0.35 -47.28 -35.83
CA ALA A 650 0.34 -48.57 -35.91
C ALA A 650 1.87 -48.41 -35.77
N GLU A 651 2.42 -47.33 -36.22
CA GLU A 651 3.85 -46.97 -36.18
C GLU A 651 4.27 -46.41 -34.80
N GLY A 652 3.33 -46.14 -33.90
CA GLY A 652 3.56 -45.57 -32.55
C GLY A 652 3.69 -44.05 -32.55
N ARG A 653 3.23 -43.36 -33.61
CA ARG A 653 3.16 -41.89 -33.64
C ARG A 653 1.91 -41.42 -32.91
N VAL A 654 2.03 -40.32 -32.21
CA VAL A 654 0.89 -39.69 -31.48
C VAL A 654 -0.11 -39.15 -32.49
N LEU A 655 -1.36 -39.45 -32.29
CA LEU A 655 -2.48 -38.95 -33.08
C LEU A 655 -2.90 -37.58 -32.48
N LEU A 656 -2.64 -36.52 -33.19
CA LEU A 656 -3.09 -35.15 -32.83
C LEU A 656 -4.29 -34.78 -33.69
N SER A 657 -5.13 -33.84 -33.21
CA SER A 657 -6.24 -33.34 -33.99
C SER A 657 -5.75 -32.59 -35.26
N ARG A 658 -6.62 -32.46 -36.26
CA ARG A 658 -6.33 -31.75 -37.50
C ARG A 658 -5.88 -30.31 -37.31
N ASP A 659 -6.26 -29.66 -36.18
CA ASP A 659 -5.83 -28.33 -35.84
C ASP A 659 -4.31 -28.16 -35.75
N TYR A 660 -3.58 -29.24 -35.48
CA TYR A 660 -2.12 -29.25 -35.43
C TYR A 660 -1.44 -29.35 -36.82
N ALA A 661 -2.17 -29.61 -37.91
CA ALA A 661 -1.60 -29.85 -39.23
C ALA A 661 -0.66 -28.75 -39.72
N ALA A 662 -1.10 -27.49 -39.59
CA ALA A 662 -0.30 -26.34 -39.99
C ALA A 662 0.96 -26.15 -39.09
N TRP A 663 0.85 -26.44 -37.80
CA TRP A 663 1.99 -26.38 -36.88
C TRP A 663 2.99 -27.51 -37.14
N LEU A 664 2.51 -28.72 -37.38
CA LEU A 664 3.37 -29.88 -37.73
C LEU A 664 4.16 -29.66 -39.02
N ALA A 665 3.57 -28.98 -40.01
CA ALA A 665 4.24 -28.57 -41.25
C ALA A 665 5.14 -27.32 -41.07
N GLY A 666 5.05 -26.64 -39.94
CA GLY A 666 5.73 -25.35 -39.71
C GLY A 666 7.12 -25.51 -39.06
N PRO A 667 7.87 -24.41 -38.98
CA PRO A 667 9.25 -24.38 -38.47
C PRO A 667 9.35 -24.58 -36.95
N TYR A 668 8.23 -24.54 -36.22
CA TYR A 668 8.20 -24.67 -34.77
C TYR A 668 7.82 -26.11 -34.31
N ASN A 669 7.67 -27.03 -35.25
CA ASN A 669 7.44 -28.44 -34.94
C ASN A 669 8.66 -29.07 -34.28
N TRP A 670 8.60 -29.22 -32.97
CA TRP A 670 9.65 -29.85 -32.18
C TRP A 670 9.44 -31.38 -31.99
N VAL A 671 8.23 -31.86 -32.28
CA VAL A 671 7.92 -33.30 -32.19
C VAL A 671 8.37 -34.08 -33.42
N GLY A 672 8.73 -33.39 -34.50
CA GLY A 672 9.18 -34.03 -35.74
C GLY A 672 8.15 -35.00 -36.33
N THR A 673 8.57 -36.24 -36.56
CA THR A 673 7.74 -37.34 -37.08
C THR A 673 7.06 -38.15 -35.97
N ALA A 674 7.24 -37.80 -34.68
CA ALA A 674 6.69 -38.56 -33.55
C ALA A 674 5.17 -38.36 -33.37
N ALA A 675 4.58 -37.45 -34.12
CA ALA A 675 3.13 -37.20 -34.12
C ALA A 675 2.61 -36.96 -35.54
N VAL A 676 1.32 -37.18 -35.75
CA VAL A 676 0.62 -37.00 -37.04
C VAL A 676 -0.75 -36.37 -36.75
N ALA A 677 -1.17 -35.43 -37.61
CA ALA A 677 -2.50 -34.82 -37.54
C ALA A 677 -3.52 -35.71 -38.27
N VAL A 678 -4.60 -36.04 -37.57
CA VAL A 678 -5.69 -36.88 -38.06
C VAL A 678 -7.04 -36.30 -37.67
N ASP A 679 -8.11 -36.74 -38.36
CA ASP A 679 -9.47 -36.46 -37.93
C ASP A 679 -9.79 -37.48 -36.79
N LEU A 680 -9.76 -37.01 -35.55
CA LEU A 680 -10.03 -37.86 -34.37
C LEU A 680 -11.55 -38.16 -34.29
N PRO A 681 -11.95 -39.42 -34.08
CA PRO A 681 -13.34 -39.80 -33.88
C PRO A 681 -13.92 -39.05 -32.64
N GLY A 682 -14.97 -38.28 -32.84
CA GLY A 682 -15.60 -37.51 -31.75
C GLY A 682 -15.07 -36.08 -31.58
N GLU A 683 -13.90 -35.71 -32.10
CA GLU A 683 -13.39 -34.33 -32.18
C GLU A 683 -13.78 -33.60 -33.51
N ALA A 684 -14.61 -34.21 -34.34
CA ALA A 684 -15.39 -33.45 -35.27
C ALA A 684 -16.24 -32.47 -34.40
N GLY A 685 -15.60 -31.43 -33.89
CA GLY A 685 -16.19 -30.44 -33.01
C GLY A 685 -17.53 -30.09 -33.61
N ALA A 686 -18.57 -30.10 -32.79
CA ALA A 686 -19.91 -29.80 -33.24
C ALA A 686 -19.82 -28.58 -34.16
N PHE A 687 -20.36 -28.69 -35.35
CA PHE A 687 -20.41 -27.56 -36.26
C PHE A 687 -21.00 -26.38 -35.47
N GLY A 688 -20.29 -25.30 -35.38
CA GLY A 688 -20.68 -24.17 -34.57
C GLY A 688 -20.20 -22.84 -35.14
N ILE A 689 -20.90 -21.79 -34.76
CA ILE A 689 -20.55 -20.41 -35.12
C ILE A 689 -19.53 -19.89 -34.13
N VAL A 690 -18.39 -19.46 -34.63
CA VAL A 690 -17.29 -18.85 -33.86
C VAL A 690 -17.45 -17.33 -33.78
N SER A 691 -18.02 -16.73 -34.85
CA SER A 691 -18.30 -15.28 -34.91
C SER A 691 -19.53 -15.02 -35.76
N PRO A 692 -20.46 -14.22 -35.23
CA PRO A 692 -20.58 -13.69 -33.88
C PRO A 692 -21.02 -14.76 -32.86
N LEU A 693 -20.60 -14.62 -31.61
CA LEU A 693 -21.06 -15.48 -30.52
C LEU A 693 -22.53 -15.21 -30.17
N PRO A 694 -23.29 -16.21 -29.65
CA PRO A 694 -24.66 -16.00 -29.22
C PRO A 694 -24.80 -14.84 -28.24
N GLY A 695 -25.78 -13.94 -28.49
CA GLY A 695 -26.05 -12.79 -27.63
C GLY A 695 -25.09 -11.60 -27.80
N THR A 696 -24.24 -11.60 -28.84
CA THR A 696 -23.34 -10.47 -29.13
C THR A 696 -24.18 -9.19 -29.34
N ARG A 697 -23.84 -8.14 -28.57
CA ARG A 697 -24.42 -6.80 -28.69
C ARG A 697 -23.43 -5.86 -29.33
N LEU A 698 -23.81 -5.22 -30.40
CA LEU A 698 -22.99 -4.31 -31.21
C LEU A 698 -23.56 -2.90 -31.12
N LEU A 699 -22.71 -1.91 -30.94
CA LEU A 699 -23.10 -0.49 -31.06
C LEU A 699 -22.61 0.04 -32.39
N LEU A 700 -23.54 0.51 -33.22
CA LEU A 700 -23.23 1.21 -34.46
C LEU A 700 -22.88 2.67 -34.12
N ASP A 701 -21.64 3.04 -34.40
CA ASP A 701 -21.24 4.43 -34.43
C ASP A 701 -21.64 5.04 -35.77
N PRO A 702 -22.49 6.08 -35.80
CA PRO A 702 -22.93 6.71 -37.06
C PRO A 702 -21.77 7.32 -37.86
N ASP A 703 -20.66 7.66 -37.21
CA ASP A 703 -19.51 8.30 -37.85
C ASP A 703 -18.51 7.29 -38.46
N LEU A 704 -18.71 5.97 -38.27
CA LEU A 704 -17.88 4.95 -38.91
C LEU A 704 -18.18 4.87 -40.41
N PRO A 705 -17.14 4.88 -41.28
CA PRO A 705 -17.31 4.64 -42.71
C PRO A 705 -17.96 3.27 -42.99
N GLY A 706 -18.62 3.11 -44.11
CA GLY A 706 -19.41 1.91 -44.46
C GLY A 706 -18.65 0.57 -44.25
N GLU A 707 -17.33 0.57 -44.43
CA GLU A 707 -16.49 -0.61 -44.14
C GLU A 707 -16.39 -0.97 -42.66
N GLY A 708 -16.50 -0.01 -41.75
CA GLY A 708 -16.51 -0.22 -40.28
C GLY A 708 -17.82 -0.83 -39.77
N ARG A 709 -18.84 -0.96 -40.60
CA ARG A 709 -20.13 -1.58 -40.26
C ARG A 709 -20.24 -3.05 -40.68
N ARG A 710 -19.11 -3.70 -41.02
CA ARG A 710 -19.10 -5.11 -41.42
C ARG A 710 -18.83 -6.00 -40.21
N LEU A 711 -19.60 -7.07 -40.11
CA LEU A 711 -19.38 -8.17 -39.17
C LEU A 711 -18.94 -9.40 -39.99
N LEU A 712 -17.75 -9.91 -39.64
CA LEU A 712 -17.21 -11.13 -40.25
C LEU A 712 -17.86 -12.37 -39.64
N LEU A 713 -18.30 -13.27 -40.50
CA LEU A 713 -18.94 -14.51 -40.12
C LEU A 713 -17.92 -15.66 -40.19
N ARG A 714 -17.84 -16.42 -39.11
CA ARG A 714 -16.90 -17.54 -39.00
C ARG A 714 -17.53 -18.73 -38.28
N THR A 715 -17.17 -19.92 -38.70
CA THR A 715 -17.57 -21.18 -38.11
C THR A 715 -16.34 -22.01 -37.71
N THR A 716 -16.57 -23.11 -37.03
CA THR A 716 -15.56 -24.14 -36.72
C THR A 716 -15.11 -24.93 -37.96
N ARG A 717 -15.71 -24.69 -39.11
CA ARG A 717 -15.37 -25.33 -40.40
C ARG A 717 -14.82 -24.32 -41.42
N PRO A 718 -14.05 -24.76 -42.41
CA PRO A 718 -13.58 -23.87 -43.48
C PRO A 718 -14.72 -23.14 -44.17
N ALA A 719 -14.51 -21.85 -44.44
CA ALA A 719 -15.53 -21.00 -45.05
C ALA A 719 -16.07 -21.53 -46.42
N ALA A 720 -15.24 -22.27 -47.17
CA ALA A 720 -15.62 -22.87 -48.43
C ALA A 720 -16.64 -24.02 -48.27
N GLU A 721 -16.83 -24.56 -47.10
CA GLU A 721 -17.74 -25.66 -46.79
C GLU A 721 -19.03 -25.17 -46.09
N VAL A 722 -19.17 -23.85 -45.89
CA VAL A 722 -20.24 -23.27 -45.09
C VAL A 722 -21.05 -22.24 -45.84
N ARG A 723 -22.35 -22.46 -45.93
CA ARG A 723 -23.32 -21.51 -46.41
C ARG A 723 -23.95 -20.76 -45.26
N TRP A 724 -23.99 -19.44 -45.39
CA TRP A 724 -24.62 -18.56 -44.42
C TRP A 724 -25.94 -18.00 -44.89
N GLU A 725 -26.88 -17.89 -43.97
CA GLU A 725 -28.24 -17.37 -44.20
C GLU A 725 -28.64 -16.36 -43.11
N SER A 726 -29.35 -15.31 -43.49
CA SER A 726 -30.05 -14.42 -42.58
C SER A 726 -31.29 -13.84 -43.22
N ALA A 727 -32.39 -13.79 -42.47
CA ALA A 727 -33.63 -13.19 -42.96
C ALA A 727 -33.61 -11.66 -42.96
N THR A 728 -32.68 -11.05 -42.20
CA THR A 728 -32.68 -9.62 -41.88
C THR A 728 -31.39 -8.88 -42.27
N LEU A 729 -30.32 -9.61 -42.59
CA LEU A 729 -29.03 -9.04 -43.02
C LEU A 729 -28.59 -9.70 -44.34
N GLU A 730 -28.07 -8.88 -45.26
CA GLU A 730 -27.49 -9.39 -46.50
C GLU A 730 -26.11 -10.00 -46.25
N VAL A 731 -25.97 -11.32 -46.49
CA VAL A 731 -24.68 -12.03 -46.38
C VAL A 731 -23.93 -11.86 -47.71
N ARG A 732 -22.69 -11.39 -47.63
CA ARG A 732 -21.80 -11.19 -48.78
C ARG A 732 -20.51 -11.98 -48.65
N PRO A 733 -19.97 -12.54 -49.73
CA PRO A 733 -18.61 -13.08 -49.73
C PRO A 733 -17.59 -12.02 -49.35
N TRP A 734 -16.61 -12.40 -48.54
CA TRP A 734 -15.55 -11.47 -48.10
C TRP A 734 -14.23 -12.23 -47.94
N GLU A 735 -13.19 -11.80 -48.67
CA GLU A 735 -11.83 -12.40 -48.64
C GLU A 735 -11.86 -13.96 -48.64
N ARG A 736 -11.66 -14.58 -47.48
CA ARG A 736 -11.67 -16.03 -47.25
C ARG A 736 -12.89 -16.48 -46.43
N GLY A 737 -14.04 -15.77 -46.52
CA GLY A 737 -15.22 -16.08 -45.72
C GLY A 737 -16.47 -15.34 -46.18
N ALA A 738 -17.34 -15.06 -45.22
CA ALA A 738 -18.57 -14.28 -45.40
C ALA A 738 -18.64 -13.12 -44.39
N ALA A 739 -19.34 -12.06 -44.75
CA ALA A 739 -19.60 -10.93 -43.88
C ALA A 739 -21.03 -10.43 -44.06
N VAL A 740 -21.58 -9.76 -43.04
CA VAL A 740 -22.86 -9.02 -43.13
C VAL A 740 -22.61 -7.55 -42.83
N MET A 741 -23.42 -6.70 -43.47
CA MET A 741 -23.51 -5.29 -43.11
C MET A 741 -24.48 -5.15 -41.94
N LEU A 742 -23.98 -4.50 -40.83
CA LEU A 742 -24.77 -4.33 -39.63
C LEU A 742 -25.86 -3.27 -39.81
N GLU A 743 -27.08 -3.64 -39.50
CA GLU A 743 -28.24 -2.75 -39.39
C GLU A 743 -28.78 -2.78 -37.95
N PRO A 744 -29.37 -1.68 -37.43
CA PRO A 744 -29.98 -1.69 -36.11
C PRO A 744 -31.10 -2.70 -35.98
N GLY A 745 -31.11 -3.53 -34.97
CA GLY A 745 -32.15 -4.56 -34.76
C GLY A 745 -31.62 -5.80 -34.08
N ARG A 746 -32.47 -6.79 -33.94
CA ARG A 746 -32.09 -8.15 -33.55
C ARG A 746 -32.08 -9.02 -34.80
N HIS A 747 -30.97 -9.69 -35.02
CA HIS A 747 -30.72 -10.47 -36.22
C HIS A 747 -30.36 -11.90 -35.87
N GLU A 748 -30.93 -12.84 -36.64
CA GLU A 748 -30.54 -14.24 -36.61
C GLU A 748 -29.58 -14.51 -37.78
N LEU A 749 -28.51 -15.23 -37.49
CA LEU A 749 -27.53 -15.69 -38.47
C LEU A 749 -27.47 -17.20 -38.37
N ARG A 750 -27.68 -17.90 -39.48
CA ARG A 750 -27.63 -19.35 -39.60
C ARG A 750 -26.47 -19.75 -40.51
N ALA A 751 -25.69 -20.71 -40.05
CA ALA A 751 -24.64 -21.35 -40.80
C ALA A 751 -25.04 -22.79 -41.10
N VAL A 752 -24.82 -23.26 -42.31
CA VAL A 752 -25.08 -24.63 -42.75
C VAL A 752 -23.79 -25.20 -43.31
N HIS A 753 -23.29 -26.29 -42.70
CA HIS A 753 -22.15 -27.05 -43.22
C HIS A 753 -22.59 -27.95 -44.35
N GLU A 754 -22.32 -27.57 -45.60
CA GLU A 754 -22.83 -28.23 -46.80
C GLU A 754 -22.48 -29.75 -46.90
N PRO A 755 -21.23 -30.20 -46.51
CA PRO A 755 -20.90 -31.62 -46.59
C PRO A 755 -21.70 -32.51 -45.64
N THR A 756 -22.14 -32.01 -44.49
CA THR A 756 -22.80 -32.83 -43.45
C THR A 756 -24.26 -32.43 -43.22
N GLY A 757 -24.71 -31.32 -43.74
CA GLY A 757 -26.02 -30.76 -43.43
C GLY A 757 -26.19 -30.24 -41.97
N ALA A 758 -25.10 -30.17 -41.18
CA ALA A 758 -25.18 -29.66 -39.82
C ALA A 758 -25.45 -28.15 -39.81
N GLU A 759 -26.32 -27.71 -38.91
CA GLU A 759 -26.70 -26.32 -38.76
C GLU A 759 -26.28 -25.73 -37.43
N ALA A 760 -25.92 -24.45 -37.41
CA ALA A 760 -25.69 -23.66 -36.23
C ALA A 760 -26.36 -22.28 -36.38
N VAL A 761 -26.94 -21.78 -35.29
CA VAL A 761 -27.66 -20.50 -35.27
C VAL A 761 -27.12 -19.61 -34.17
N THR A 762 -26.97 -18.32 -34.47
CA THR A 762 -26.60 -17.29 -33.50
C THR A 762 -27.48 -16.07 -33.64
N HIS A 763 -27.63 -15.31 -32.55
CA HIS A 763 -28.41 -14.08 -32.53
C HIS A 763 -27.51 -12.90 -32.15
N VAL A 764 -27.64 -11.80 -32.85
CA VAL A 764 -26.92 -10.55 -32.55
C VAL A 764 -27.91 -9.41 -32.35
N GLU A 765 -27.62 -8.52 -31.44
CA GLU A 765 -28.38 -7.28 -31.20
C GLU A 765 -27.52 -6.09 -31.61
N VAL A 766 -28.00 -5.30 -32.57
CA VAL A 766 -27.29 -4.10 -33.03
C VAL A 766 -28.08 -2.86 -32.60
N ARG A 767 -27.44 -1.98 -31.83
CA ARG A 767 -28.01 -0.72 -31.34
C ARG A 767 -27.31 0.48 -32.00
N ARG A 768 -28.03 1.54 -32.25
CA ARG A 768 -27.42 2.85 -32.53
C ARG A 768 -26.92 3.45 -31.25
N ARG A 769 -25.78 4.09 -31.31
CA ARG A 769 -25.22 4.88 -30.19
C ARG A 769 -26.12 6.07 -29.87
#